data_00b617f0968cb25f695e9b18375fa9af
#
_entry.id   00b617f0968cb25f695e9b18375fa9af
#
_cell.length_a   1.000
_cell.length_b   1.000
_cell.length_c   1.000
_cell.angle_alpha   90.00
_cell.angle_beta   90.00
_cell.angle_gamma   90.00
#
_symmetry.space_group_name_H-M   'P 1'
#
loop_
_entity.id
_entity.type
_entity.pdbx_description
1 polymer ?
#
loop_
_entity_poly.entity_id
_entity_poly.type
_entity_poly.pdbx_seq_one_letter_code
_entity_poly.pdbx_strand_id
1 'polypeptide(L)'
;MTRYDMTIQGISIVDLIERLKRVPAFSSLEPSAFFSGIDFFATADSSILAEIAPGVRLDEYPAGAIVCRHGMFDERFHVILSGNVWAVIPTEENPRYRLYSLGPGDFFGEEILYSSGPRESSIIADETLLTLSMDAEVLRRLVESSNSIRGIMERKYIERTLKSDLRRVPIFTNLDEKLFSEVLAKAELVSLPAGCTVFREGDPGDAFYMIREGEVNVFRRSVEGDRLIAILGEGQVFGEMSLLSDERRNATLTTSNQTDLVRISREDFLAIVARDGRMMQELNEVVDERRMHQRDALRNPNIAVISRKLLDLNRMVGTHLDIISQCVVDTRYGAALLATLPGSRYPYVYPRDSACASRFLYRLATSQLNSSEIALRLLGEIARFIAACQREDGYWGQRYGTAAEDKGIYRQEDNVAHGVTIICRYLLAAAKRGMDIPGVERYFEVVRRGLAFALRNYYRKEIHLFYSTTSIHESAIEEGYTIWVNYAYLCMLKLIGMMGETYGVAKRFAEAKELESGFTPTVEKVFVQSGRYIRRLKPDGTVDLRPDITLLSPFFFGTGMGHAGFEANQVFRESINFIVDMLWDPELGMLQRYLPFIEDPETHIHAGNGPWVQYTAMLAQYFFHSGMIDRGNDILAIIDRYRTKEGYLCEHLTTPERFNEFKHLEWTTGRDVDKEFDPHILLPGIPYDHIVEELNHMRDSYARVERQCGEAGSQRHISFAAPLMWSHAEYAMALIMRTEKEIESCQ
;
A
#
# COMPACT_ATOMS: atom_id res chain seq x y z
N MET A 1 0.33 -5.91 -24.12
CA MET A 1 -0.65 -4.81 -24.05
C MET A 1 -1.83 -5.30 -23.23
N THR A 2 -1.74 -5.09 -21.93
CA THR A 2 -2.80 -5.46 -21.00
C THR A 2 -3.98 -4.49 -21.16
N ARG A 3 -5.19 -4.99 -21.11
CA ARG A 3 -6.49 -4.31 -21.29
C ARG A 3 -6.77 -3.10 -20.38
N TYR A 4 -5.78 -2.59 -19.64
CA TYR A 4 -5.98 -1.58 -18.60
C TYR A 4 -5.52 -0.16 -18.96
N ASP A 5 -4.91 0.05 -20.14
CA ASP A 5 -4.41 1.36 -20.57
C ASP A 5 -4.88 1.73 -21.99
N MET A 6 -6.05 1.26 -22.39
CA MET A 6 -6.67 1.73 -23.64
C MET A 6 -7.71 2.80 -23.32
N THR A 7 -7.24 3.96 -22.84
CA THR A 7 -7.93 5.20 -23.18
C THR A 7 -7.69 5.38 -24.68
N ILE A 8 -8.71 5.26 -25.50
CA ILE A 8 -8.64 5.81 -26.86
C ILE A 8 -8.39 7.29 -26.62
N GLN A 9 -7.28 7.84 -27.13
CA GLN A 9 -6.90 9.24 -26.91
C GLN A 9 -8.12 10.12 -27.12
N GLY A 10 -8.56 10.80 -26.08
CA GLY A 10 -9.76 11.61 -26.11
C GLY A 10 -9.68 12.61 -27.24
N ILE A 11 -10.72 12.71 -28.03
CA ILE A 11 -10.84 13.70 -29.08
C ILE A 11 -11.35 15.01 -28.46
N SER A 12 -10.73 16.14 -28.81
CA SER A 12 -11.27 17.45 -28.44
C SER A 12 -12.68 17.60 -29.03
N ILE A 13 -13.61 18.18 -28.25
CA ILE A 13 -14.97 18.44 -28.74
C ILE A 13 -14.97 19.34 -29.95
N VAL A 14 -14.03 20.30 -30.04
CA VAL A 14 -13.88 21.14 -31.23
C VAL A 14 -13.51 20.31 -32.46
N ASP A 15 -12.53 19.41 -32.32
CA ASP A 15 -12.13 18.52 -33.43
C ASP A 15 -13.26 17.56 -33.81
N LEU A 16 -14.02 17.06 -32.84
CA LEU A 16 -15.20 16.22 -33.10
C LEU A 16 -16.26 16.98 -33.87
N ILE A 17 -16.61 18.18 -33.44
CA ILE A 17 -17.59 19.04 -34.12
C ILE A 17 -17.13 19.37 -35.54
N GLU A 18 -15.87 19.71 -35.77
CA GLU A 18 -15.33 19.96 -37.10
C GLU A 18 -15.37 18.71 -37.99
N ARG A 19 -15.19 17.52 -37.41
CA ARG A 19 -15.40 16.26 -38.16
C ARG A 19 -16.88 16.02 -38.51
N LEU A 20 -17.78 16.28 -37.54
CA LEU A 20 -19.22 16.14 -37.74
C LEU A 20 -19.76 17.15 -38.77
N LYS A 21 -19.26 18.39 -38.81
CA LYS A 21 -19.63 19.41 -39.83
C LYS A 21 -19.37 18.96 -41.28
N ARG A 22 -18.51 17.99 -41.50
CA ARG A 22 -18.28 17.39 -42.83
C ARG A 22 -19.46 16.51 -43.28
N VAL A 23 -20.35 16.13 -42.38
CA VAL A 23 -21.58 15.41 -42.71
C VAL A 23 -22.69 16.44 -42.95
N PRO A 24 -23.40 16.42 -44.10
CA PRO A 24 -24.37 17.46 -44.46
C PRO A 24 -25.42 17.74 -43.37
N ALA A 25 -25.86 16.71 -42.65
CA ALA A 25 -26.84 16.83 -41.56
C ALA A 25 -26.35 17.64 -40.34
N PHE A 26 -25.04 17.80 -40.18
CA PHE A 26 -24.41 18.49 -39.06
C PHE A 26 -23.59 19.69 -39.48
N SER A 27 -23.73 20.17 -40.72
CA SER A 27 -22.91 21.26 -41.27
C SER A 27 -22.99 22.58 -40.51
N SER A 28 -24.07 22.82 -39.76
CA SER A 28 -24.29 24.00 -38.93
C SER A 28 -24.18 23.71 -37.41
N LEU A 29 -23.58 22.61 -37.02
CA LEU A 29 -23.45 22.25 -35.61
C LEU A 29 -22.48 23.18 -34.91
N GLU A 30 -22.95 23.90 -33.89
CA GLU A 30 -22.15 24.76 -33.04
C GLU A 30 -21.91 24.08 -31.68
N PRO A 31 -20.78 24.39 -30.95
CA PRO A 31 -20.47 23.80 -29.64
C PRO A 31 -21.61 23.94 -28.65
N SER A 32 -22.24 25.11 -28.56
CA SER A 32 -23.37 25.36 -27.67
C SER A 32 -24.56 24.43 -27.93
N ALA A 33 -24.85 24.15 -29.21
CA ALA A 33 -25.93 23.25 -29.60
C ALA A 33 -25.61 21.79 -29.27
N PHE A 34 -24.33 21.39 -29.31
CA PHE A 34 -23.88 20.06 -28.90
C PHE A 34 -24.10 19.84 -27.39
N PHE A 35 -23.64 20.79 -26.56
CA PHE A 35 -23.76 20.70 -25.11
C PHE A 35 -25.20 20.83 -24.61
N SER A 36 -26.02 21.69 -25.20
CA SER A 36 -27.42 21.89 -24.76
C SER A 36 -28.30 20.66 -24.94
N GLY A 37 -27.85 19.68 -25.73
CA GLY A 37 -28.48 18.36 -25.83
C GLY A 37 -28.14 17.40 -24.68
N ILE A 38 -27.30 17.79 -23.74
CA ILE A 38 -26.85 16.97 -22.60
C ILE A 38 -27.42 17.62 -21.32
N ASP A 39 -28.22 16.88 -20.57
CA ASP A 39 -28.98 17.37 -19.41
C ASP A 39 -28.13 18.14 -18.39
N PHE A 40 -26.90 17.69 -18.14
CA PHE A 40 -25.97 18.36 -17.23
C PHE A 40 -25.68 19.82 -17.64
N PHE A 41 -25.60 20.11 -18.92
CA PHE A 41 -25.29 21.45 -19.46
C PHE A 41 -26.55 22.26 -19.82
N ALA A 42 -27.74 21.70 -19.69
CA ALA A 42 -28.98 22.29 -20.20
C ALA A 42 -29.31 23.67 -19.59
N THR A 43 -28.76 23.98 -18.41
CA THR A 43 -28.97 25.26 -17.71
C THR A 43 -27.83 26.27 -17.88
N ALA A 44 -26.80 25.94 -18.63
CA ALA A 44 -25.66 26.81 -18.89
C ALA A 44 -25.91 27.73 -20.08
N ASP A 45 -25.40 28.96 -20.01
CA ASP A 45 -25.52 29.91 -21.11
C ASP A 45 -24.70 29.48 -22.34
N SER A 46 -25.25 29.69 -23.54
CA SER A 46 -24.61 29.33 -24.81
C SER A 46 -23.22 29.96 -25.00
N SER A 47 -22.99 31.15 -24.41
CA SER A 47 -21.68 31.84 -24.48
C SER A 47 -20.61 31.07 -23.70
N ILE A 48 -20.94 30.59 -22.47
CA ILE A 48 -20.00 29.82 -21.65
C ILE A 48 -19.73 28.44 -22.27
N LEU A 49 -20.76 27.81 -22.83
CA LEU A 49 -20.59 26.50 -23.50
C LEU A 49 -19.67 26.59 -24.72
N ALA A 50 -19.68 27.69 -25.45
CA ALA A 50 -18.74 27.94 -26.54
C ALA A 50 -17.32 28.22 -26.02
N GLU A 51 -17.21 28.93 -24.89
CA GLU A 51 -15.91 29.26 -24.26
C GLU A 51 -15.21 28.01 -23.70
N ILE A 52 -15.94 27.12 -23.04
CA ILE A 52 -15.34 25.91 -22.42
C ILE A 52 -15.04 24.78 -23.43
N ALA A 53 -15.69 24.78 -24.61
CA ALA A 53 -15.58 23.70 -25.59
C ALA A 53 -14.14 23.26 -25.93
N PRO A 54 -13.15 24.17 -26.08
CA PRO A 54 -11.77 23.77 -26.36
C PRO A 54 -11.10 22.93 -25.24
N GLY A 55 -11.57 23.11 -23.99
CA GLY A 55 -11.05 22.37 -22.82
C GLY A 55 -11.80 21.06 -22.51
N VAL A 56 -12.85 20.75 -23.28
CA VAL A 56 -13.65 19.52 -23.10
C VAL A 56 -13.21 18.44 -24.09
N ARG A 57 -13.09 17.20 -23.63
CA ARG A 57 -12.68 16.03 -24.42
C ARG A 57 -13.75 14.95 -24.34
N LEU A 58 -13.85 14.18 -25.41
CA LEU A 58 -14.61 12.94 -25.45
C LEU A 58 -13.65 11.77 -25.23
N ASP A 59 -13.85 11.04 -24.14
CA ASP A 59 -13.02 9.89 -23.76
C ASP A 59 -13.86 8.60 -23.81
N GLU A 60 -13.25 7.51 -24.27
CA GLU A 60 -13.84 6.17 -24.31
C GLU A 60 -13.02 5.21 -23.46
N TYR A 61 -13.69 4.43 -22.62
CA TYR A 61 -13.09 3.44 -21.74
C TYR A 61 -13.73 2.06 -21.98
N PRO A 62 -12.94 0.99 -22.11
CA PRO A 62 -13.49 -0.36 -22.24
C PRO A 62 -14.09 -0.85 -20.91
N ALA A 63 -14.96 -1.85 -20.99
CA ALA A 63 -15.50 -2.53 -19.81
C ALA A 63 -14.39 -3.01 -18.87
N GLY A 64 -14.55 -2.76 -17.57
CA GLY A 64 -13.57 -3.07 -16.53
C GLY A 64 -12.43 -2.06 -16.40
N ALA A 65 -12.38 -1.00 -17.20
CA ALA A 65 -11.38 0.05 -17.05
C ALA A 65 -11.60 0.84 -15.76
N ILE A 66 -10.50 1.16 -15.09
CA ILE A 66 -10.51 2.06 -13.94
C ILE A 66 -10.29 3.48 -14.48
N VAL A 67 -11.32 4.30 -14.41
CA VAL A 67 -11.29 5.69 -14.93
C VAL A 67 -10.53 6.60 -13.97
N CYS A 68 -10.81 6.49 -12.68
CA CYS A 68 -10.01 7.12 -11.62
C CYS A 68 -9.87 6.16 -10.44
N ARG A 69 -8.82 6.32 -9.62
CA ARG A 69 -8.50 5.43 -8.51
C ARG A 69 -8.61 6.15 -7.18
N HIS A 70 -9.16 5.45 -6.18
CA HIS A 70 -9.08 5.86 -4.77
C HIS A 70 -7.61 6.15 -4.38
N GLY A 71 -7.40 7.23 -3.63
CA GLY A 71 -6.09 7.63 -3.15
C GLY A 71 -5.20 8.32 -4.19
N MET A 72 -5.61 8.41 -5.47
CA MET A 72 -4.87 9.12 -6.52
C MET A 72 -5.32 10.58 -6.64
N PHE A 73 -4.39 11.44 -7.04
CA PHE A 73 -4.70 12.80 -7.46
C PHE A 73 -5.02 12.78 -8.96
N ASP A 74 -6.28 12.89 -9.28
CA ASP A 74 -6.77 13.04 -10.64
C ASP A 74 -7.50 14.38 -10.76
N GLU A 75 -7.10 15.20 -11.72
CA GLU A 75 -7.60 16.57 -11.90
C GLU A 75 -8.75 16.65 -12.93
N ARG A 76 -9.41 15.53 -13.24
CA ARG A 76 -10.48 15.50 -14.24
C ARG A 76 -11.85 15.26 -13.66
N PHE A 77 -12.81 16.00 -14.20
CA PHE A 77 -14.24 15.82 -14.03
C PHE A 77 -14.83 15.15 -15.25
N HIS A 78 -15.79 14.26 -15.10
CA HIS A 78 -16.40 13.49 -16.16
C HIS A 78 -17.92 13.56 -16.12
N VAL A 79 -18.57 13.76 -17.30
CA VAL A 79 -20.01 13.61 -17.50
C VAL A 79 -20.24 12.36 -18.37
N ILE A 80 -21.07 11.43 -17.93
CA ILE A 80 -21.32 10.15 -18.59
C ILE A 80 -22.32 10.38 -19.74
N LEU A 81 -21.92 10.02 -20.95
CA LEU A 81 -22.79 10.05 -22.14
C LEU A 81 -23.42 8.68 -22.41
N SER A 82 -22.66 7.62 -22.21
CA SER A 82 -23.11 6.24 -22.45
C SER A 82 -22.31 5.28 -21.57
N GLY A 83 -22.93 4.17 -21.19
CA GLY A 83 -22.34 3.19 -20.29
C GLY A 83 -22.59 3.50 -18.82
N ASN A 84 -22.25 2.53 -17.97
CA ASN A 84 -22.41 2.61 -16.52
C ASN A 84 -21.07 2.44 -15.83
N VAL A 85 -20.92 3.06 -14.66
CA VAL A 85 -19.74 2.90 -13.79
C VAL A 85 -20.16 2.55 -12.36
N TRP A 86 -19.25 1.91 -11.63
CA TRP A 86 -19.34 1.73 -10.19
C TRP A 86 -18.32 2.62 -9.49
N ALA A 87 -18.79 3.38 -8.50
CA ALA A 87 -17.93 3.97 -7.49
C ALA A 87 -17.61 2.89 -6.46
N VAL A 88 -16.33 2.69 -6.18
CA VAL A 88 -15.80 1.60 -5.35
C VAL A 88 -14.89 2.19 -4.28
N ILE A 89 -15.09 1.80 -3.03
CA ILE A 89 -14.23 2.18 -1.90
C ILE A 89 -13.69 0.93 -1.20
N PRO A 90 -12.49 1.00 -0.58
CA PRO A 90 -12.07 -0.02 0.37
C PRO A 90 -12.88 0.15 1.66
N THR A 91 -13.47 -0.94 2.14
CA THR A 91 -14.08 -1.04 3.47
C THR A 91 -13.40 -2.16 4.26
N GLU A 92 -13.63 -2.21 5.57
CA GLU A 92 -13.04 -3.25 6.41
C GLU A 92 -13.38 -4.68 5.94
N GLU A 93 -14.56 -4.90 5.38
CA GLU A 93 -15.01 -6.21 4.90
C GLU A 93 -14.79 -6.46 3.41
N ASN A 94 -14.68 -5.40 2.60
CA ASN A 94 -14.56 -5.54 1.16
C ASN A 94 -13.65 -4.45 0.58
N PRO A 95 -12.42 -4.79 0.15
CA PRO A 95 -11.50 -3.82 -0.45
C PRO A 95 -12.03 -3.22 -1.77
N ARG A 96 -13.11 -3.78 -2.33
CA ARG A 96 -13.82 -3.27 -3.50
C ARG A 96 -15.33 -3.18 -3.24
N TYR A 97 -15.72 -2.53 -2.18
CA TYR A 97 -17.11 -2.30 -1.90
C TYR A 97 -17.71 -1.38 -2.97
N ARG A 98 -18.74 -1.86 -3.67
CA ARG A 98 -19.50 -1.08 -4.64
C ARG A 98 -20.43 -0.12 -3.91
N LEU A 99 -20.05 1.15 -3.87
CA LEU A 99 -20.75 2.18 -3.10
C LEU A 99 -22.03 2.65 -3.77
N TYR A 100 -21.95 2.97 -5.07
CA TYR A 100 -23.09 3.33 -5.92
C TYR A 100 -22.72 3.19 -7.39
N SER A 101 -23.74 3.10 -8.25
CA SER A 101 -23.56 3.14 -9.71
C SER A 101 -23.96 4.49 -10.27
N LEU A 102 -23.32 4.88 -11.37
CA LEU A 102 -23.65 6.06 -12.16
C LEU A 102 -23.87 5.64 -13.61
N GLY A 103 -24.83 6.30 -14.27
CA GLY A 103 -25.19 6.04 -15.66
C GLY A 103 -25.24 7.30 -16.53
N PRO A 104 -25.75 7.20 -17.76
CA PRO A 104 -25.86 8.33 -18.67
C PRO A 104 -26.58 9.54 -18.04
N GLY A 105 -25.98 10.73 -18.18
CA GLY A 105 -26.46 11.97 -17.57
C GLY A 105 -25.90 12.24 -16.16
N ASP A 106 -25.34 11.23 -15.47
CA ASP A 106 -24.61 11.43 -14.23
C ASP A 106 -23.19 11.94 -14.49
N PHE A 107 -22.51 12.34 -13.42
CA PHE A 107 -21.14 12.83 -13.47
C PHE A 107 -20.33 12.32 -12.27
N PHE A 108 -19.00 12.38 -12.35
CA PHE A 108 -18.09 12.07 -11.26
C PHE A 108 -16.83 12.94 -11.35
N GLY A 109 -16.09 13.02 -10.24
CA GLY A 109 -14.88 13.83 -10.16
C GLY A 109 -15.14 15.26 -9.69
N GLU A 110 -16.34 15.58 -9.18
CA GLU A 110 -16.70 16.89 -8.66
C GLU A 110 -15.87 17.33 -7.46
N GLU A 111 -15.28 16.39 -6.74
CA GLU A 111 -14.42 16.66 -5.59
C GLU A 111 -13.22 17.56 -5.94
N ILE A 112 -12.79 17.65 -7.19
CA ILE A 112 -11.70 18.54 -7.64
C ILE A 112 -11.99 20.04 -7.38
N LEU A 113 -13.24 20.40 -7.17
CA LEU A 113 -13.64 21.77 -6.82
C LEU A 113 -13.70 22.02 -5.31
N TYR A 114 -13.92 20.96 -4.51
CA TYR A 114 -14.27 21.09 -3.09
C TYR A 114 -13.19 20.52 -2.17
N SER A 115 -12.29 19.68 -2.68
CA SER A 115 -11.19 19.07 -1.94
C SER A 115 -9.89 19.19 -2.70
N SER A 116 -8.80 19.46 -2.00
CA SER A 116 -7.41 19.34 -2.52
C SER A 116 -6.81 17.97 -2.24
N GLY A 117 -7.59 17.05 -1.64
CA GLY A 117 -7.19 15.70 -1.30
C GLY A 117 -7.20 14.73 -2.49
N PRO A 118 -6.71 13.51 -2.29
CA PRO A 118 -6.81 12.44 -3.27
C PRO A 118 -8.27 11.99 -3.46
N ARG A 119 -8.54 11.25 -4.54
CA ARG A 119 -9.85 10.68 -4.84
C ARG A 119 -10.35 9.78 -3.71
N GLU A 120 -11.59 10.00 -3.27
CA GLU A 120 -12.22 9.23 -2.19
C GLU A 120 -12.74 7.84 -2.64
N SER A 121 -12.92 7.64 -3.95
CA SER A 121 -13.38 6.38 -4.53
C SER A 121 -12.67 6.07 -5.85
N SER A 122 -12.64 4.78 -6.22
CA SER A 122 -12.30 4.38 -7.59
C SER A 122 -13.56 4.34 -8.43
N ILE A 123 -13.46 4.80 -9.69
CA ILE A 123 -14.55 4.68 -10.68
C ILE A 123 -14.18 3.61 -11.71
N ILE A 124 -14.99 2.57 -11.80
CA ILE A 124 -14.77 1.41 -12.67
C ILE A 124 -15.88 1.30 -13.69
N ALA A 125 -15.54 1.25 -14.96
CA ALA A 125 -16.49 1.06 -16.05
C ALA A 125 -17.08 -0.36 -16.02
N ASP A 126 -18.40 -0.49 -15.92
CA ASP A 126 -19.10 -1.79 -15.94
C ASP A 126 -19.21 -2.35 -17.37
N GLU A 127 -19.35 -1.46 -18.32
CA GLU A 127 -19.42 -1.70 -19.76
C GLU A 127 -18.57 -0.67 -20.52
N THR A 128 -18.61 -0.67 -21.86
CA THR A 128 -17.94 0.39 -22.63
C THR A 128 -18.52 1.75 -22.27
N LEU A 129 -17.69 2.62 -21.76
CA LEU A 129 -18.05 3.92 -21.20
C LEU A 129 -17.59 5.04 -22.12
N LEU A 130 -18.48 5.99 -22.36
CA LEU A 130 -18.20 7.23 -23.09
C LEU A 130 -18.47 8.43 -22.18
N THR A 131 -17.48 9.30 -21.99
CA THR A 131 -17.60 10.48 -21.13
C THR A 131 -17.12 11.74 -21.81
N LEU A 132 -17.70 12.89 -21.39
CA LEU A 132 -17.05 14.20 -21.58
C LEU A 132 -16.19 14.49 -20.37
N SER A 133 -14.90 14.75 -20.57
CA SER A 133 -13.97 15.09 -19.50
C SER A 133 -13.47 16.53 -19.62
N MET A 134 -13.21 17.17 -18.48
CA MET A 134 -12.63 18.52 -18.39
C MET A 134 -11.79 18.64 -17.12
N ASP A 135 -10.84 19.57 -17.14
CA ASP A 135 -10.01 19.88 -15.97
C ASP A 135 -10.73 20.81 -14.97
N ALA A 136 -10.11 21.03 -13.81
CA ALA A 136 -10.67 21.82 -12.73
C ALA A 136 -10.91 23.30 -13.12
N GLU A 137 -10.09 23.88 -14.01
CA GLU A 137 -10.23 25.27 -14.41
C GLU A 137 -11.46 25.46 -15.32
N VAL A 138 -11.63 24.57 -16.30
CA VAL A 138 -12.78 24.56 -17.20
C VAL A 138 -14.07 24.31 -16.41
N LEU A 139 -14.07 23.35 -15.48
CA LEU A 139 -15.21 23.07 -14.60
C LEU A 139 -15.55 24.25 -13.71
N ARG A 140 -14.58 24.94 -13.14
CA ARG A 140 -14.79 26.11 -12.28
C ARG A 140 -15.50 27.23 -13.03
N ARG A 141 -15.07 27.54 -14.25
CA ARG A 141 -15.73 28.54 -15.12
C ARG A 141 -17.19 28.18 -15.36
N LEU A 142 -17.48 26.92 -15.65
CA LEU A 142 -18.84 26.43 -15.86
C LEU A 142 -19.70 26.61 -14.60
N VAL A 143 -19.21 26.22 -13.45
CA VAL A 143 -19.93 26.30 -12.16
C VAL A 143 -20.13 27.74 -11.70
N GLU A 144 -19.17 28.63 -11.94
CA GLU A 144 -19.28 30.08 -11.63
C GLU A 144 -20.35 30.77 -12.49
N SER A 145 -20.55 30.29 -13.72
CA SER A 145 -21.54 30.83 -14.65
C SER A 145 -22.97 30.40 -14.39
N SER A 146 -23.19 29.27 -13.66
CA SER A 146 -24.53 28.70 -13.46
C SER A 146 -24.78 28.29 -12.00
N ASN A 147 -25.65 29.05 -11.31
CA ASN A 147 -26.09 28.70 -9.96
C ASN A 147 -26.81 27.35 -9.89
N SER A 148 -27.48 26.92 -10.95
CA SER A 148 -28.16 25.64 -11.03
C SER A 148 -27.16 24.49 -11.04
N ILE A 149 -26.13 24.55 -11.89
CA ILE A 149 -25.05 23.53 -11.94
C ILE A 149 -24.31 23.48 -10.61
N ARG A 150 -23.96 24.66 -10.05
CA ARG A 150 -23.35 24.74 -8.72
C ARG A 150 -24.16 24.00 -7.67
N GLY A 151 -25.44 24.30 -7.55
CA GLY A 151 -26.29 23.67 -6.55
C GLY A 151 -26.50 22.16 -6.74
N ILE A 152 -26.46 21.66 -7.98
CA ILE A 152 -26.50 20.22 -8.26
C ILE A 152 -25.21 19.57 -7.80
N MET A 153 -24.07 20.15 -8.14
CA MET A 153 -22.75 19.60 -7.80
C MET A 153 -22.50 19.59 -6.28
N GLU A 154 -22.80 20.69 -5.60
CA GLU A 154 -22.67 20.78 -4.13
C GLU A 154 -23.51 19.71 -3.41
N ARG A 155 -24.79 19.55 -3.80
CA ARG A 155 -25.65 18.51 -3.21
C ARG A 155 -25.13 17.10 -3.46
N LYS A 156 -24.68 16.83 -4.69
CA LYS A 156 -24.14 15.49 -5.05
C LYS A 156 -22.81 15.20 -4.36
N TYR A 157 -21.96 16.19 -4.22
CA TYR A 157 -20.71 16.09 -3.47
C TYR A 157 -20.99 15.72 -2.00
N ILE A 158 -21.85 16.47 -1.32
CA ILE A 158 -22.19 16.20 0.09
C ILE A 158 -22.82 14.79 0.24
N GLU A 159 -23.79 14.43 -0.62
CA GLU A 159 -24.47 13.12 -0.58
C GLU A 159 -23.47 11.97 -0.73
N ARG A 160 -22.55 12.06 -1.70
CA ARG A 160 -21.58 10.99 -2.02
C ARG A 160 -20.49 10.88 -0.98
N THR A 161 -20.00 12.01 -0.48
CA THR A 161 -18.99 12.04 0.58
C THR A 161 -19.53 11.43 1.87
N LEU A 162 -20.75 11.84 2.32
CA LEU A 162 -21.38 11.24 3.49
C LEU A 162 -21.57 9.72 3.32
N LYS A 163 -21.96 9.29 2.13
CA LYS A 163 -22.11 7.85 1.83
C LYS A 163 -20.81 7.10 1.94
N SER A 164 -19.73 7.67 1.41
CA SER A 164 -18.37 7.10 1.50
C SER A 164 -17.88 7.03 2.95
N ASP A 165 -17.99 8.14 3.67
CA ASP A 165 -17.48 8.27 5.04
C ASP A 165 -18.19 7.33 6.00
N LEU A 166 -19.51 7.29 5.96
CA LEU A 166 -20.31 6.40 6.83
C LEU A 166 -20.02 4.92 6.54
N ARG A 167 -19.82 4.51 5.28
CA ARG A 167 -19.49 3.12 4.94
C ARG A 167 -18.10 2.67 5.39
N ARG A 168 -17.20 3.61 5.66
CA ARG A 168 -15.86 3.30 6.23
C ARG A 168 -15.90 3.08 7.73
N VAL A 169 -16.95 3.51 8.42
CA VAL A 169 -17.10 3.30 9.87
C VAL A 169 -17.56 1.86 10.12
N PRO A 170 -16.85 1.07 10.93
CA PRO A 170 -17.12 -0.36 11.14
C PRO A 170 -18.58 -0.69 11.41
N ILE A 171 -19.20 0.03 12.33
CA ILE A 171 -20.61 -0.17 12.74
C ILE A 171 -21.63 0.04 11.61
N PHE A 172 -21.28 0.73 10.52
CA PHE A 172 -22.17 0.98 9.38
C PHE A 172 -21.79 0.17 8.13
N THR A 173 -20.59 -0.44 8.11
CA THR A 173 -20.05 -1.15 6.94
C THR A 173 -20.97 -2.29 6.49
N ASN A 174 -21.53 -3.03 7.42
CA ASN A 174 -22.32 -4.26 7.19
C ASN A 174 -23.81 -4.05 7.12
N LEU A 175 -24.30 -2.84 7.24
CA LEU A 175 -25.73 -2.56 7.12
C LEU A 175 -26.24 -2.86 5.70
N ASP A 176 -27.42 -3.48 5.61
CA ASP A 176 -28.09 -3.61 4.33
C ASP A 176 -28.38 -2.25 3.69
N GLU A 177 -28.53 -2.19 2.36
CA GLU A 177 -28.69 -0.93 1.63
C GLU A 177 -29.91 -0.11 2.08
N LYS A 178 -30.97 -0.76 2.54
CA LYS A 178 -32.17 -0.08 3.01
C LYS A 178 -31.91 0.61 4.35
N LEU A 179 -31.33 -0.11 5.31
CA LEU A 179 -31.03 0.43 6.63
C LEU A 179 -29.94 1.51 6.53
N PHE A 180 -28.94 1.30 5.68
CA PHE A 180 -27.92 2.30 5.42
C PHE A 180 -28.47 3.58 4.78
N SER A 181 -29.42 3.47 3.84
CA SER A 181 -30.11 4.65 3.27
C SER A 181 -30.91 5.41 4.32
N GLU A 182 -31.48 4.73 5.31
CA GLU A 182 -32.14 5.37 6.45
C GLU A 182 -31.15 6.13 7.35
N VAL A 183 -29.95 5.52 7.62
CA VAL A 183 -28.85 6.21 8.33
C VAL A 183 -28.46 7.49 7.60
N LEU A 184 -28.24 7.40 6.29
CA LEU A 184 -27.85 8.54 5.46
C LEU A 184 -28.89 9.66 5.46
N ALA A 185 -30.17 9.29 5.42
CA ALA A 185 -31.29 10.27 5.44
C ALA A 185 -31.44 10.97 6.79
N LYS A 186 -30.91 10.42 7.89
CA LYS A 186 -30.95 10.93 9.24
C LYS A 186 -29.66 11.59 9.72
N ALA A 187 -28.59 11.45 8.94
CA ALA A 187 -27.31 12.05 9.22
C ALA A 187 -27.34 13.55 8.90
N GLU A 188 -26.86 14.36 9.84
CA GLU A 188 -26.72 15.82 9.73
C GLU A 188 -25.22 16.16 9.71
N LEU A 189 -24.79 17.01 8.79
CA LEU A 189 -23.44 17.56 8.78
C LEU A 189 -23.35 18.80 9.65
N VAL A 190 -22.44 18.81 10.63
CA VAL A 190 -22.23 19.91 11.57
C VAL A 190 -20.77 20.35 11.52
N SER A 191 -20.51 21.59 11.12
CA SER A 191 -19.18 22.17 11.08
C SER A 191 -18.95 23.06 12.31
N LEU A 192 -17.88 22.81 13.05
CA LEU A 192 -17.55 23.51 14.28
C LEU A 192 -16.15 24.13 14.20
N PRO A 193 -15.97 25.39 14.62
CA PRO A 193 -14.64 26.00 14.68
C PRO A 193 -13.77 25.37 15.76
N ALA A 194 -12.47 25.65 15.72
CA ALA A 194 -11.51 25.23 16.75
C ALA A 194 -11.94 25.72 18.15
N GLY A 195 -11.74 24.88 19.17
CA GLY A 195 -12.04 25.18 20.57
C GLY A 195 -13.53 25.13 20.94
N CYS A 196 -14.40 24.71 20.03
CA CYS A 196 -15.83 24.60 20.29
C CYS A 196 -16.14 23.37 21.15
N THR A 197 -16.99 23.52 22.17
CA THR A 197 -17.47 22.38 22.98
C THR A 197 -18.63 21.69 22.26
N VAL A 198 -18.45 20.40 21.96
CA VAL A 198 -19.51 19.57 21.36
C VAL A 198 -20.56 19.19 22.41
N PHE A 199 -20.12 18.72 23.58
CA PHE A 199 -20.93 18.51 24.79
C PHE A 199 -20.04 18.43 26.03
N ARG A 200 -20.63 18.54 27.21
CA ARG A 200 -19.91 18.51 28.49
C ARG A 200 -20.18 17.22 29.26
N GLU A 201 -19.21 16.80 30.07
CA GLU A 201 -19.41 15.74 31.06
C GLU A 201 -20.61 16.05 31.94
N GLY A 202 -21.56 15.10 32.07
CA GLY A 202 -22.80 15.25 32.81
C GLY A 202 -24.01 15.71 31.96
N ASP A 203 -23.83 16.12 30.72
CA ASP A 203 -24.92 16.44 29.80
C ASP A 203 -25.75 15.19 29.46
N PRO A 204 -27.04 15.33 29.08
CA PRO A 204 -27.81 14.21 28.54
C PRO A 204 -27.24 13.77 27.20
N GLY A 205 -27.26 12.46 26.93
CA GLY A 205 -26.87 11.91 25.63
C GLY A 205 -27.94 12.15 24.58
N ASP A 206 -27.75 13.10 23.69
CA ASP A 206 -28.72 13.55 22.69
C ASP A 206 -28.46 13.08 21.27
N ALA A 207 -27.20 12.71 20.95
CA ALA A 207 -26.79 12.30 19.63
C ALA A 207 -25.54 11.42 19.65
N PHE A 208 -25.37 10.67 18.58
CA PHE A 208 -24.17 9.98 18.14
C PHE A 208 -23.42 10.88 17.15
N TYR A 209 -22.08 10.81 17.17
CA TYR A 209 -21.23 11.62 16.30
C TYR A 209 -20.15 10.77 15.64
N MET A 210 -19.79 11.12 14.40
CA MET A 210 -18.61 10.67 13.69
C MET A 210 -17.79 11.88 13.27
N ILE A 211 -16.47 11.83 13.41
CA ILE A 211 -15.56 12.86 12.90
C ILE A 211 -15.33 12.59 11.40
N ARG A 212 -15.83 13.48 10.57
CA ARG A 212 -15.62 13.45 9.13
C ARG A 212 -14.25 14.04 8.77
N GLU A 213 -13.95 15.20 9.35
CA GLU A 213 -12.69 15.92 9.15
C GLU A 213 -12.35 16.66 10.44
N GLY A 214 -11.05 16.75 10.76
CA GLY A 214 -10.58 17.45 11.94
C GLY A 214 -10.35 16.53 13.15
N GLU A 215 -10.33 17.12 14.33
CA GLU A 215 -9.95 16.44 15.58
C GLU A 215 -10.74 16.92 16.78
N VAL A 216 -11.03 16.01 17.70
CA VAL A 216 -11.76 16.26 18.93
C VAL A 216 -10.97 15.81 20.15
N ASN A 217 -10.75 16.72 21.10
CA ASN A 217 -10.14 16.44 22.40
C ASN A 217 -11.18 15.91 23.38
N VAL A 218 -10.85 14.86 24.12
CA VAL A 218 -11.70 14.23 25.15
C VAL A 218 -11.12 14.56 26.51
N PHE A 219 -11.86 15.31 27.31
CA PHE A 219 -11.49 15.69 28.67
C PHE A 219 -12.36 14.98 29.69
N ARG A 220 -11.75 14.60 30.80
CA ARG A 220 -12.43 14.11 31.99
C ARG A 220 -12.11 14.95 33.20
N ARG A 221 -13.15 15.21 34.02
CA ARG A 221 -12.98 15.93 35.28
C ARG A 221 -12.16 15.10 36.27
N SER A 222 -11.11 15.69 36.80
CA SER A 222 -10.29 15.14 37.86
C SER A 222 -10.28 16.10 39.07
N VAL A 223 -9.61 15.68 40.16
CA VAL A 223 -9.44 16.50 41.37
C VAL A 223 -8.62 17.77 41.07
N GLU A 224 -7.74 17.69 40.07
CA GLU A 224 -6.82 18.75 39.65
C GLU A 224 -7.38 19.64 38.51
N GLY A 225 -8.61 19.36 38.04
CA GLY A 225 -9.24 20.03 36.89
C GLY A 225 -9.53 19.09 35.73
N ASP A 226 -9.92 19.65 34.59
CA ASP A 226 -10.19 18.87 33.39
C ASP A 226 -8.90 18.31 32.79
N ARG A 227 -8.83 16.98 32.67
CA ARG A 227 -7.67 16.27 32.13
C ARG A 227 -7.97 15.72 30.75
N LEU A 228 -7.08 16.02 29.79
CA LEU A 228 -7.13 15.42 28.45
C LEU A 228 -6.78 13.92 28.55
N ILE A 229 -7.71 13.06 28.12
CA ILE A 229 -7.58 11.60 28.21
C ILE A 229 -7.49 10.91 26.85
N ALA A 230 -7.94 11.56 25.77
CA ALA A 230 -7.83 11.08 24.40
C ALA A 230 -7.91 12.21 23.40
N ILE A 231 -7.42 11.98 22.20
CA ILE A 231 -7.65 12.79 21.01
C ILE A 231 -8.26 11.87 19.96
N LEU A 232 -9.41 12.26 19.42
CA LEU A 232 -10.11 11.52 18.36
C LEU A 232 -9.91 12.25 17.04
N GLY A 233 -9.72 11.50 15.97
CA GLY A 233 -9.54 12.00 14.61
C GLY A 233 -10.55 11.48 13.63
N GLU A 234 -10.31 11.76 12.37
CA GLU A 234 -11.15 11.38 11.24
C GLU A 234 -11.51 9.88 11.24
N GLY A 235 -12.77 9.57 10.89
CA GLY A 235 -13.33 8.22 10.89
C GLY A 235 -13.69 7.67 12.27
N GLN A 236 -13.30 8.32 13.37
CA GLN A 236 -13.64 7.88 14.70
C GLN A 236 -15.00 8.42 15.15
N VAL A 237 -15.68 7.61 15.96
CA VAL A 237 -17.02 7.90 16.47
C VAL A 237 -16.99 8.26 17.94
N PHE A 238 -18.01 8.97 18.43
CA PHE A 238 -18.14 9.29 19.85
C PHE A 238 -19.60 9.59 20.23
N GLY A 239 -19.87 9.57 21.53
CA GLY A 239 -21.21 9.82 22.06
C GLY A 239 -22.06 8.57 22.22
N GLU A 240 -21.63 7.43 21.72
CA GLU A 240 -22.28 6.12 21.78
C GLU A 240 -22.49 5.62 23.21
N MET A 241 -21.53 5.86 24.11
CA MET A 241 -21.54 5.33 25.48
C MET A 241 -22.78 5.76 26.25
N SER A 242 -23.16 7.01 26.16
CA SER A 242 -24.34 7.55 26.86
C SER A 242 -25.66 7.17 26.18
N LEU A 243 -25.64 6.75 24.92
CA LEU A 243 -26.84 6.33 24.20
C LEU A 243 -27.24 4.88 24.56
N LEU A 244 -26.25 4.00 24.69
CA LEU A 244 -26.49 2.56 24.97
C LEU A 244 -26.76 2.28 26.45
N SER A 245 -26.14 3.01 27.38
CA SER A 245 -26.25 2.78 28.82
C SER A 245 -27.30 3.64 29.51
N ASP A 246 -27.96 4.53 28.79
CA ASP A 246 -28.86 5.55 29.34
C ASP A 246 -28.21 6.44 30.42
N GLU A 247 -26.89 6.53 30.38
CA GLU A 247 -26.09 7.35 31.27
C GLU A 247 -25.92 8.78 30.70
N ARG A 248 -25.48 9.69 31.53
CA ARG A 248 -25.06 11.03 31.09
C ARG A 248 -23.74 10.95 30.37
N ARG A 249 -23.39 12.00 29.60
CA ARG A 249 -22.07 12.14 28.96
C ARG A 249 -20.95 11.94 29.98
N ASN A 250 -20.03 11.03 29.74
CA ASN A 250 -18.95 10.64 30.68
C ASN A 250 -17.67 11.44 30.48
N ALA A 251 -17.64 12.36 29.51
CA ALA A 251 -16.50 13.22 29.21
C ALA A 251 -16.98 14.53 28.58
N THR A 252 -16.13 15.56 28.62
CA THR A 252 -16.29 16.81 27.85
C THR A 252 -15.50 16.70 26.57
N LEU A 253 -16.13 17.00 25.43
CA LEU A 253 -15.50 16.96 24.12
C LEU A 253 -15.42 18.34 23.49
N THR A 254 -14.22 18.71 23.00
CA THR A 254 -13.97 20.00 22.33
C THR A 254 -13.17 19.79 21.05
N THR A 255 -13.47 20.57 20.02
CA THR A 255 -12.72 20.55 18.76
C THR A 255 -11.30 21.10 18.95
N SER A 256 -10.28 20.45 18.36
CA SER A 256 -8.88 20.95 18.37
C SER A 256 -8.63 21.96 17.26
N ASN A 257 -9.28 21.78 16.13
CA ASN A 257 -9.19 22.58 14.91
C ASN A 257 -10.60 22.75 14.32
N GLN A 258 -10.71 23.33 13.13
CA GLN A 258 -11.95 23.28 12.34
C GLN A 258 -12.32 21.80 12.16
N THR A 259 -13.53 21.42 12.57
CA THR A 259 -13.96 20.02 12.62
C THR A 259 -15.36 19.86 12.02
N ASP A 260 -15.47 18.94 11.07
CA ASP A 260 -16.75 18.53 10.49
C ASP A 260 -17.19 17.21 11.10
N LEU A 261 -18.40 17.20 11.63
CA LEU A 261 -19.02 16.06 12.30
C LEU A 261 -20.25 15.59 11.54
N VAL A 262 -20.44 14.29 11.44
CA VAL A 262 -21.73 13.68 11.11
C VAL A 262 -22.45 13.40 12.42
N ARG A 263 -23.66 13.98 12.58
CA ARG A 263 -24.50 13.84 13.76
C ARG A 263 -25.73 13.00 13.44
N ILE A 264 -26.09 12.06 14.31
CA ILE A 264 -27.33 11.29 14.24
C ILE A 264 -28.04 11.46 15.61
N SER A 265 -29.30 11.83 15.60
CA SER A 265 -30.06 12.02 16.84
C SER A 265 -30.12 10.72 17.66
N ARG A 266 -30.26 10.82 19.01
CA ARG A 266 -30.42 9.66 19.88
C ARG A 266 -31.56 8.74 19.41
N GLU A 267 -32.71 9.32 19.09
CA GLU A 267 -33.92 8.60 18.69
C GLU A 267 -33.65 7.78 17.40
N ASP A 268 -33.13 8.45 16.37
CA ASP A 268 -32.82 7.81 15.08
C ASP A 268 -31.75 6.75 15.23
N PHE A 269 -30.66 7.02 15.96
CA PHE A 269 -29.57 6.08 16.20
C PHE A 269 -30.06 4.80 16.90
N LEU A 270 -30.80 4.92 17.99
CA LEU A 270 -31.34 3.77 18.71
C LEU A 270 -32.36 2.98 17.88
N ALA A 271 -33.15 3.64 17.05
CA ALA A 271 -34.10 3.00 16.15
C ALA A 271 -33.36 2.15 15.06
N ILE A 272 -32.22 2.63 14.61
CA ILE A 272 -31.36 1.90 13.65
C ILE A 272 -30.71 0.70 14.33
N VAL A 273 -30.03 0.91 15.47
CA VAL A 273 -29.31 -0.12 16.21
C VAL A 273 -30.23 -1.26 16.65
N ALA A 274 -31.47 -0.97 17.03
CA ALA A 274 -32.46 -1.98 17.43
C ALA A 274 -32.84 -2.95 16.31
N ARG A 275 -32.55 -2.62 15.04
CA ARG A 275 -32.90 -3.43 13.87
C ARG A 275 -31.74 -4.32 13.39
N ASP A 276 -30.52 -4.07 13.86
CA ASP A 276 -29.33 -4.87 13.51
C ASP A 276 -28.60 -5.34 14.78
N GLY A 277 -28.72 -6.64 15.08
CA GLY A 277 -28.12 -7.22 16.30
C GLY A 277 -26.58 -7.25 16.26
N ARG A 278 -25.94 -7.23 15.07
CA ARG A 278 -24.49 -7.18 14.93
C ARG A 278 -23.99 -5.79 15.29
N MET A 279 -24.65 -4.74 14.79
CA MET A 279 -24.32 -3.37 15.13
C MET A 279 -24.38 -3.12 16.65
N MET A 280 -25.38 -3.71 17.33
CA MET A 280 -25.46 -3.66 18.79
C MET A 280 -24.27 -4.34 19.48
N GLN A 281 -23.84 -5.50 18.98
CA GLN A 281 -22.70 -6.23 19.54
C GLN A 281 -21.41 -5.44 19.36
N GLU A 282 -21.12 -4.96 18.14
CA GLU A 282 -19.93 -4.16 17.82
C GLU A 282 -19.87 -2.88 18.67
N LEU A 283 -20.99 -2.20 18.84
CA LEU A 283 -21.06 -1.02 19.71
C LEU A 283 -20.76 -1.33 21.17
N ASN A 284 -21.23 -2.45 21.70
CA ASN A 284 -20.95 -2.86 23.08
C ASN A 284 -19.45 -3.16 23.25
N GLU A 285 -18.82 -3.81 22.29
CA GLU A 285 -17.36 -4.08 22.30
C GLU A 285 -16.57 -2.73 22.32
N VAL A 286 -16.93 -1.76 21.48
CA VAL A 286 -16.34 -0.42 21.46
C VAL A 286 -16.51 0.29 22.81
N VAL A 287 -17.70 0.20 23.41
CA VAL A 287 -17.99 0.84 24.72
C VAL A 287 -17.15 0.22 25.83
N ASP A 288 -17.03 -1.11 25.87
CA ASP A 288 -16.25 -1.81 26.90
C ASP A 288 -14.77 -1.53 26.78
N GLU A 289 -14.23 -1.53 25.57
CA GLU A 289 -12.85 -1.13 25.30
C GLU A 289 -12.57 0.30 25.73
N ARG A 290 -13.44 1.25 25.40
CA ARG A 290 -13.30 2.64 25.81
C ARG A 290 -13.40 2.85 27.33
N ARG A 291 -14.25 2.10 28.03
CA ARG A 291 -14.31 2.13 29.50
C ARG A 291 -13.00 1.69 30.14
N MET A 292 -12.38 0.67 29.60
CA MET A 292 -11.05 0.21 30.05
C MET A 292 -9.99 1.28 29.78
N HIS A 293 -9.91 1.80 28.56
CA HIS A 293 -8.96 2.86 28.18
C HIS A 293 -9.11 4.12 29.02
N GLN A 294 -10.33 4.55 29.33
CA GLN A 294 -10.55 5.73 30.18
C GLN A 294 -10.05 5.54 31.62
N ARG A 295 -10.15 4.34 32.18
CA ARG A 295 -9.62 4.04 33.52
C ARG A 295 -8.09 4.11 33.54
N ASP A 296 -7.43 3.56 32.51
CA ASP A 296 -5.98 3.54 32.40
C ASP A 296 -5.44 4.95 32.07
N ALA A 297 -6.16 5.69 31.21
CA ALA A 297 -5.83 7.07 30.88
C ALA A 297 -5.79 8.01 32.09
N LEU A 298 -6.70 7.84 33.03
CA LEU A 298 -6.70 8.63 34.25
C LEU A 298 -5.48 8.37 35.15
N ARG A 299 -4.81 7.23 34.97
CA ARG A 299 -3.62 6.84 35.72
C ARG A 299 -2.31 7.22 35.04
N ASN A 300 -2.29 7.38 33.71
CA ASN A 300 -1.08 7.68 32.96
C ASN A 300 -0.98 9.19 32.63
N PRO A 301 0.03 9.92 33.16
CA PRO A 301 0.20 11.35 32.90
C PRO A 301 0.49 11.67 31.42
N ASN A 302 1.02 10.71 30.65
CA ASN A 302 1.45 10.92 29.27
C ASN A 302 0.40 10.47 28.23
N ILE A 303 -0.81 10.10 28.66
CA ILE A 303 -1.83 9.52 27.78
C ILE A 303 -2.19 10.42 26.60
N ALA A 304 -2.23 11.74 26.79
CA ALA A 304 -2.51 12.71 25.73
C ALA A 304 -1.42 12.70 24.66
N VAL A 305 -0.16 12.59 25.07
CA VAL A 305 1.00 12.51 24.16
C VAL A 305 0.96 11.18 23.38
N ILE A 306 0.66 10.08 24.07
CA ILE A 306 0.52 8.75 23.47
C ILE A 306 -0.63 8.75 22.46
N SER A 307 -1.79 9.30 22.81
CA SER A 307 -2.94 9.40 21.91
C SER A 307 -2.62 10.20 20.65
N ARG A 308 -1.91 11.33 20.78
CA ARG A 308 -1.47 12.12 19.62
C ARG A 308 -0.55 11.31 18.72
N LYS A 309 0.45 10.64 19.28
CA LYS A 309 1.39 9.80 18.50
C LYS A 309 0.69 8.66 17.77
N LEU A 310 -0.30 8.02 18.41
CA LEU A 310 -1.08 6.95 17.78
C LEU A 310 -1.98 7.48 16.66
N LEU A 311 -2.59 8.64 16.83
CA LEU A 311 -3.41 9.28 15.80
C LEU A 311 -2.56 9.65 14.58
N ASP A 312 -1.40 10.26 14.78
CA ASP A 312 -0.47 10.62 13.70
C ASP A 312 0.05 9.35 12.99
N LEU A 313 0.36 8.30 13.75
CA LEU A 313 0.75 7.01 13.18
C LEU A 313 -0.35 6.40 12.31
N ASN A 314 -1.60 6.36 12.79
CA ASN A 314 -2.73 5.84 12.03
C ASN A 314 -2.86 6.53 10.67
N ARG A 315 -2.79 7.86 10.63
CA ARG A 315 -2.87 8.65 9.40
C ARG A 315 -1.73 8.33 8.45
N MET A 316 -0.48 8.33 8.93
CA MET A 316 0.70 8.07 8.10
C MET A 316 0.71 6.64 7.55
N VAL A 317 0.42 5.65 8.39
CA VAL A 317 0.38 4.23 8.00
C VAL A 317 -0.77 3.96 7.02
N GLY A 318 -1.93 4.58 7.24
CA GLY A 318 -3.07 4.53 6.33
C GLY A 318 -2.69 4.98 4.92
N THR A 319 -2.02 6.12 4.77
CA THR A 319 -1.54 6.61 3.48
C THR A 319 -0.65 5.58 2.76
N HIS A 320 0.27 4.94 3.46
CA HIS A 320 1.13 3.91 2.84
C HIS A 320 0.35 2.65 2.47
N LEU A 321 -0.61 2.22 3.28
CA LEU A 321 -1.49 1.10 2.98
C LEU A 321 -2.34 1.38 1.73
N ASP A 322 -2.86 2.60 1.59
CA ASP A 322 -3.63 3.02 0.41
C ASP A 322 -2.79 2.96 -0.86
N ILE A 323 -1.53 3.42 -0.81
CA ILE A 323 -0.62 3.33 -1.96
C ILE A 323 -0.30 1.87 -2.30
N ILE A 324 -0.06 1.01 -1.31
CA ILE A 324 0.14 -0.43 -1.53
C ILE A 324 -1.12 -1.04 -2.15
N SER A 325 -2.31 -0.65 -1.69
CA SER A 325 -3.59 -1.13 -2.23
C SER A 325 -3.82 -0.72 -3.69
N GLN A 326 -3.27 0.41 -4.13
CA GLN A 326 -3.29 0.83 -5.54
C GLN A 326 -2.47 -0.09 -6.45
N CYS A 327 -1.47 -0.80 -5.90
CA CYS A 327 -0.68 -1.79 -6.62
C CYS A 327 -1.39 -3.16 -6.73
N VAL A 328 -2.60 -3.30 -6.18
CA VAL A 328 -3.37 -4.55 -6.18
C VAL A 328 -4.28 -4.65 -7.40
N VAL A 329 -4.29 -5.84 -8.00
CA VAL A 329 -5.27 -6.24 -9.01
C VAL A 329 -6.06 -7.44 -8.48
N ASP A 330 -7.37 -7.30 -8.32
CA ASP A 330 -8.22 -8.42 -7.90
C ASP A 330 -8.38 -9.43 -9.02
N THR A 331 -8.25 -10.68 -8.65
CA THR A 331 -8.36 -11.79 -9.58
C THR A 331 -9.24 -12.89 -8.99
N ARG A 332 -9.65 -13.86 -9.81
CA ARG A 332 -10.34 -15.05 -9.31
C ARG A 332 -9.50 -15.88 -8.32
N TYR A 333 -8.19 -15.67 -8.30
CA TYR A 333 -7.25 -16.37 -7.44
C TYR A 333 -6.94 -15.64 -6.13
N GLY A 334 -7.37 -14.41 -5.97
CA GLY A 334 -7.07 -13.50 -4.87
C GLY A 334 -6.51 -12.16 -5.36
N ALA A 335 -5.88 -11.41 -4.47
CA ALA A 335 -5.25 -10.14 -4.79
C ALA A 335 -3.84 -10.34 -5.37
N ALA A 336 -3.66 -10.00 -6.64
CA ALA A 336 -2.36 -9.92 -7.28
C ALA A 336 -1.69 -8.60 -6.85
N LEU A 337 -0.75 -8.64 -5.92
CA LEU A 337 0.01 -7.48 -5.47
C LEU A 337 1.20 -7.27 -6.41
N LEU A 338 1.09 -6.31 -7.30
CA LEU A 338 2.15 -5.92 -8.24
C LEU A 338 3.24 -5.14 -7.51
N ALA A 339 4.48 -5.20 -8.00
CA ALA A 339 5.58 -4.44 -7.41
C ALA A 339 5.38 -2.91 -7.56
N THR A 340 4.72 -2.48 -8.65
CA THR A 340 4.36 -1.09 -8.93
C THR A 340 2.89 -0.98 -9.35
N LEU A 341 2.41 0.22 -9.67
CA LEU A 341 1.05 0.42 -10.21
C LEU A 341 0.82 -0.45 -11.46
N PRO A 342 -0.42 -0.92 -11.69
CA PRO A 342 -0.79 -1.57 -12.94
C PRO A 342 -0.41 -0.73 -14.16
N GLY A 343 0.18 -1.36 -15.18
CA GLY A 343 0.67 -0.65 -16.37
C GLY A 343 1.99 0.11 -16.21
N SER A 344 2.58 0.11 -15.01
CA SER A 344 3.87 0.75 -14.72
C SER A 344 5.07 -0.17 -15.02
N ARG A 345 6.27 0.14 -14.46
CA ARG A 345 7.53 -0.56 -14.79
C ARG A 345 7.52 -2.05 -14.47
N TYR A 346 6.95 -2.44 -13.34
CA TYR A 346 6.91 -3.82 -12.85
C TYR A 346 5.46 -4.31 -12.71
N PRO A 347 4.77 -4.62 -13.83
CA PRO A 347 3.35 -5.01 -13.81
C PRO A 347 3.14 -6.49 -13.44
N TYR A 348 4.02 -7.05 -12.61
CA TYR A 348 4.03 -8.44 -12.18
C TYR A 348 4.03 -8.57 -10.66
N VAL A 349 3.57 -9.73 -10.20
CA VAL A 349 3.68 -10.15 -8.80
C VAL A 349 5.02 -10.86 -8.60
N TYR A 350 5.88 -10.31 -7.75
CA TYR A 350 7.11 -10.92 -7.33
C TYR A 350 6.92 -11.50 -5.92
N PRO A 351 7.12 -12.81 -5.69
CA PRO A 351 6.94 -13.40 -4.37
C PRO A 351 7.82 -12.75 -3.30
N ARG A 352 9.04 -12.33 -3.64
CA ARG A 352 9.93 -11.61 -2.73
C ARG A 352 9.34 -10.28 -2.28
N ASP A 353 8.94 -9.43 -3.21
CA ASP A 353 8.34 -8.12 -2.91
C ASP A 353 7.05 -8.27 -2.11
N SER A 354 6.21 -9.25 -2.50
CA SER A 354 5.01 -9.59 -1.76
C SER A 354 5.31 -10.08 -0.34
N ALA A 355 6.42 -10.82 -0.13
CA ALA A 355 6.83 -11.24 1.21
C ALA A 355 7.32 -10.05 2.06
N CYS A 356 8.02 -9.08 1.46
CA CYS A 356 8.42 -7.86 2.14
C CYS A 356 7.18 -7.05 2.56
N ALA A 357 6.22 -6.83 1.66
CA ALA A 357 4.97 -6.16 2.00
C ALA A 357 4.15 -6.94 3.04
N SER A 358 4.13 -8.27 2.97
CA SER A 358 3.42 -9.10 3.96
C SER A 358 3.95 -8.95 5.37
N ARG A 359 5.21 -8.53 5.56
CA ARG A 359 5.80 -8.20 6.86
C ARG A 359 5.09 -6.99 7.48
N PHE A 360 4.92 -5.93 6.72
CA PHE A 360 4.16 -4.75 7.11
C PHE A 360 2.69 -5.07 7.36
N LEU A 361 2.03 -5.76 6.41
CA LEU A 361 0.62 -6.13 6.53
C LEU A 361 0.37 -7.02 7.76
N TYR A 362 1.25 -7.98 8.06
CA TYR A 362 1.18 -8.78 9.28
C TYR A 362 1.28 -7.92 10.54
N ARG A 363 2.25 -7.01 10.58
CA ARG A 363 2.44 -6.11 11.73
C ARG A 363 1.20 -5.25 11.97
N LEU A 364 0.65 -4.70 10.90
CA LEU A 364 -0.55 -3.87 10.94
C LEU A 364 -1.78 -4.70 11.32
N ALA A 365 -2.02 -5.85 10.69
CA ALA A 365 -3.14 -6.76 10.97
C ALA A 365 -3.17 -7.25 12.43
N THR A 366 -2.00 -7.36 13.07
CA THR A 366 -1.89 -7.80 14.47
C THR A 366 -1.75 -6.67 15.49
N SER A 367 -1.88 -5.42 15.05
CA SER A 367 -1.90 -4.21 15.87
C SER A 367 -3.33 -3.80 16.23
N GLN A 368 -3.45 -2.72 17.03
CA GLN A 368 -4.72 -2.06 17.33
C GLN A 368 -4.91 -0.78 16.52
N LEU A 369 -4.20 -0.63 15.39
CA LEU A 369 -4.37 0.51 14.49
C LEU A 369 -5.65 0.35 13.66
N ASN A 370 -6.25 1.48 13.27
CA ASN A 370 -7.55 1.52 12.56
C ASN A 370 -7.57 0.67 11.27
N SER A 371 -6.43 0.56 10.56
CA SER A 371 -6.33 -0.19 9.30
C SER A 371 -6.03 -1.69 9.49
N SER A 372 -6.10 -2.22 10.71
CA SER A 372 -5.69 -3.61 11.00
C SER A 372 -6.53 -4.65 10.28
N GLU A 373 -7.85 -4.45 10.17
CA GLU A 373 -8.76 -5.36 9.46
C GLU A 373 -8.53 -5.34 7.95
N ILE A 374 -8.33 -4.15 7.37
CA ILE A 374 -7.99 -4.01 5.94
C ILE A 374 -6.70 -4.75 5.64
N ALA A 375 -5.69 -4.59 6.50
CA ALA A 375 -4.41 -5.26 6.36
C ALA A 375 -4.52 -6.79 6.46
N LEU A 376 -5.32 -7.31 7.40
CA LEU A 376 -5.55 -8.75 7.54
C LEU A 376 -6.21 -9.34 6.28
N ARG A 377 -7.21 -8.66 5.77
CA ARG A 377 -7.94 -9.09 4.58
C ARG A 377 -7.06 -9.07 3.35
N LEU A 378 -6.33 -7.97 3.13
CA LEU A 378 -5.40 -7.84 2.01
C LEU A 378 -4.32 -8.94 2.09
N LEU A 379 -3.76 -9.19 3.27
CA LEU A 379 -2.80 -10.26 3.48
C LEU A 379 -3.39 -11.64 3.14
N GLY A 380 -4.65 -11.91 3.49
CA GLY A 380 -5.36 -13.15 3.15
C GLY A 380 -5.57 -13.33 1.65
N GLU A 381 -5.97 -12.28 0.95
CA GLU A 381 -6.16 -12.31 -0.50
C GLU A 381 -4.83 -12.46 -1.25
N ILE A 382 -3.75 -11.81 -0.79
CA ILE A 382 -2.39 -12.01 -1.32
C ILE A 382 -1.94 -13.45 -1.07
N ALA A 383 -2.14 -14.00 0.13
CA ALA A 383 -1.78 -15.38 0.44
C ALA A 383 -2.55 -16.39 -0.44
N ARG A 384 -3.83 -16.10 -0.75
CA ARG A 384 -4.65 -16.91 -1.67
C ARG A 384 -4.07 -16.90 -3.08
N PHE A 385 -3.69 -15.72 -3.60
CA PHE A 385 -3.06 -15.58 -4.91
C PHE A 385 -1.70 -16.29 -4.98
N ILE A 386 -0.83 -16.07 -4.00
CA ILE A 386 0.50 -16.70 -3.92
C ILE A 386 0.38 -18.24 -3.82
N ALA A 387 -0.61 -18.75 -3.08
CA ALA A 387 -0.88 -20.19 -3.03
C ALA A 387 -1.28 -20.75 -4.41
N ALA A 388 -2.05 -20.00 -5.20
CA ALA A 388 -2.43 -20.37 -6.57
C ALA A 388 -1.24 -20.34 -7.55
N CYS A 389 -0.23 -19.53 -7.28
CA CYS A 389 0.99 -19.45 -8.10
C CYS A 389 1.95 -20.66 -7.87
N GLN A 390 1.75 -21.45 -6.80
CA GLN A 390 2.65 -22.57 -6.53
C GLN A 390 2.51 -23.68 -7.57
N ARG A 391 3.62 -24.13 -8.13
CA ARG A 391 3.66 -25.31 -9.00
C ARG A 391 3.36 -26.59 -8.21
N GLU A 392 2.96 -27.64 -8.91
CA GLU A 392 2.62 -28.93 -8.28
C GLU A 392 3.79 -29.55 -7.49
N ASP A 393 5.03 -29.33 -7.94
CA ASP A 393 6.25 -29.80 -7.27
C ASP A 393 6.61 -29.00 -5.99
N GLY A 394 5.97 -27.85 -5.76
CA GLY A 394 6.18 -26.98 -4.62
C GLY A 394 7.00 -25.71 -4.91
N TYR A 395 7.40 -25.50 -6.16
CA TYR A 395 8.21 -24.36 -6.58
C TYR A 395 7.39 -23.07 -6.74
N TRP A 396 8.03 -21.92 -6.49
CA TRP A 396 7.59 -20.58 -6.93
C TRP A 396 8.64 -19.96 -7.84
N GLY A 397 8.19 -19.46 -9.00
CA GLY A 397 9.01 -18.74 -9.96
C GLY A 397 9.36 -17.33 -9.51
N GLN A 398 10.10 -16.62 -10.37
CA GLN A 398 10.54 -15.25 -10.12
C GLN A 398 9.38 -14.28 -10.01
N ARG A 399 8.42 -14.34 -10.96
CA ARG A 399 7.30 -13.41 -11.08
C ARG A 399 6.10 -14.05 -11.76
N TYR A 400 4.93 -13.46 -11.54
CA TYR A 400 3.66 -13.97 -12.06
C TYR A 400 2.83 -12.84 -12.68
N GLY A 401 2.10 -13.17 -13.74
CA GLY A 401 1.02 -12.31 -14.23
C GLY A 401 -0.22 -12.38 -13.35
N THR A 402 -1.20 -11.52 -13.64
CA THR A 402 -2.45 -11.44 -12.84
C THR A 402 -3.37 -12.65 -12.99
N ALA A 403 -3.16 -13.53 -13.96
CA ALA A 403 -3.83 -14.82 -14.07
C ALA A 403 -3.09 -15.97 -13.35
N ALA A 404 -2.13 -15.63 -12.49
CA ALA A 404 -1.25 -16.55 -11.75
C ALA A 404 -0.34 -17.42 -12.67
N GLU A 405 -0.14 -16.98 -13.91
CA GLU A 405 0.78 -17.62 -14.84
C GLU A 405 2.23 -17.25 -14.53
N ASP A 406 3.13 -18.26 -14.56
CA ASP A 406 4.57 -18.06 -14.35
C ASP A 406 5.17 -17.26 -15.53
N LYS A 407 5.72 -16.10 -15.23
CA LYS A 407 6.41 -15.18 -16.15
C LYS A 407 7.88 -15.02 -15.81
N GLY A 408 8.39 -15.88 -14.93
CA GLY A 408 9.78 -15.87 -14.51
C GLY A 408 10.75 -16.11 -15.65
N ILE A 409 11.87 -15.39 -15.62
CA ILE A 409 12.98 -15.55 -16.54
C ILE A 409 14.26 -15.98 -15.80
N TYR A 410 14.43 -15.51 -14.56
CA TYR A 410 15.60 -15.83 -13.74
C TYR A 410 15.32 -16.91 -12.71
N ARG A 411 16.34 -17.66 -12.33
CA ARG A 411 16.30 -18.51 -11.14
C ARG A 411 16.22 -17.61 -9.91
N GLN A 412 15.37 -17.98 -8.98
CA GLN A 412 15.26 -17.30 -7.68
C GLN A 412 14.94 -18.34 -6.60
N GLU A 413 15.98 -18.81 -5.96
CA GLU A 413 15.88 -19.91 -5.01
C GLU A 413 15.25 -19.49 -3.68
N ASP A 414 15.27 -18.20 -3.32
CA ASP A 414 14.62 -17.66 -2.12
C ASP A 414 13.09 -17.54 -2.25
N ASN A 415 12.54 -17.57 -3.47
CA ASN A 415 11.09 -17.40 -3.67
C ASN A 415 10.24 -18.50 -3.03
N VAL A 416 10.79 -19.71 -2.88
CA VAL A 416 10.11 -20.77 -2.13
C VAL A 416 9.96 -20.39 -0.65
N ALA A 417 11.01 -19.82 -0.05
CA ALA A 417 10.93 -19.31 1.32
C ALA A 417 9.93 -18.16 1.44
N HIS A 418 9.92 -17.24 0.46
CA HIS A 418 9.02 -16.09 0.44
C HIS A 418 7.56 -16.49 0.28
N GLY A 419 7.24 -17.43 -0.63
CA GLY A 419 5.88 -17.93 -0.80
C GLY A 419 5.31 -18.57 0.46
N VAL A 420 6.09 -19.44 1.10
CA VAL A 420 5.71 -20.07 2.38
C VAL A 420 5.56 -19.01 3.49
N THR A 421 6.46 -18.04 3.56
CA THR A 421 6.45 -16.97 4.56
C THR A 421 5.15 -16.14 4.52
N ILE A 422 4.67 -15.76 3.32
CA ILE A 422 3.42 -15.02 3.14
C ILE A 422 2.25 -15.80 3.72
N ILE A 423 2.16 -17.09 3.37
CA ILE A 423 1.07 -17.96 3.83
C ILE A 423 1.10 -18.12 5.35
N CYS A 424 2.27 -18.39 5.94
CA CYS A 424 2.41 -18.54 7.39
C CYS A 424 2.04 -17.23 8.11
N ARG A 425 2.42 -16.06 7.60
CA ARG A 425 2.07 -14.76 8.18
C ARG A 425 0.56 -14.54 8.17
N TYR A 426 -0.12 -14.86 7.07
CA TYR A 426 -1.58 -14.78 7.02
C TYR A 426 -2.23 -15.69 8.06
N LEU A 427 -1.85 -16.95 8.12
CA LEU A 427 -2.40 -17.91 9.07
C LEU A 427 -2.19 -17.45 10.53
N LEU A 428 -1.00 -16.99 10.86
CA LEU A 428 -0.67 -16.50 12.20
C LEU A 428 -1.44 -15.21 12.55
N ALA A 429 -1.61 -14.29 11.59
CA ALA A 429 -2.40 -13.07 11.80
C ALA A 429 -3.88 -13.39 12.05
N ALA A 430 -4.47 -14.28 11.24
CA ALA A 430 -5.84 -14.72 11.38
C ALA A 430 -6.09 -15.40 12.74
N ALA A 431 -5.19 -16.31 13.15
CA ALA A 431 -5.29 -16.97 14.45
C ALA A 431 -5.21 -15.96 15.61
N LYS A 432 -4.30 -14.97 15.54
CA LYS A 432 -4.17 -13.93 16.56
C LYS A 432 -5.43 -13.08 16.70
N ARG A 433 -6.19 -12.92 15.60
CA ARG A 433 -7.47 -12.19 15.56
C ARG A 433 -8.69 -13.09 15.82
N GLY A 434 -8.49 -14.39 16.12
CA GLY A 434 -9.56 -15.35 16.35
C GLY A 434 -10.39 -15.68 15.12
N MET A 435 -9.88 -15.38 13.91
CA MET A 435 -10.59 -15.62 12.66
C MET A 435 -10.48 -17.08 12.22
N ASP A 436 -11.62 -17.70 11.92
CA ASP A 436 -11.65 -19.03 11.30
C ASP A 436 -11.38 -18.92 9.78
N ILE A 437 -10.55 -19.82 9.25
CA ILE A 437 -10.21 -19.87 7.82
C ILE A 437 -10.84 -21.11 7.19
N PRO A 438 -11.92 -20.96 6.41
CA PRO A 438 -12.52 -22.09 5.71
C PRO A 438 -11.51 -22.79 4.79
N GLY A 439 -11.34 -24.10 4.96
CA GLY A 439 -10.42 -24.90 4.15
C GLY A 439 -8.93 -24.61 4.41
N VAL A 440 -8.55 -24.27 5.65
CA VAL A 440 -7.17 -24.01 6.10
C VAL A 440 -6.19 -25.13 5.70
N GLU A 441 -6.64 -26.37 5.61
CA GLU A 441 -5.86 -27.55 5.21
C GLU A 441 -5.13 -27.37 3.87
N ARG A 442 -5.73 -26.65 2.92
CA ARG A 442 -5.09 -26.33 1.63
C ARG A 442 -3.79 -25.53 1.80
N TYR A 443 -3.76 -24.60 2.76
CA TYR A 443 -2.57 -23.81 3.03
C TYR A 443 -1.47 -24.64 3.69
N PHE A 444 -1.84 -25.57 4.60
CA PHE A 444 -0.86 -26.51 5.19
C PHE A 444 -0.23 -27.38 4.11
N GLU A 445 -0.99 -27.82 3.11
CA GLU A 445 -0.46 -28.61 2.00
C GLU A 445 0.47 -27.78 1.10
N VAL A 446 0.14 -26.51 0.82
CA VAL A 446 1.00 -25.60 0.07
C VAL A 446 2.33 -25.37 0.81
N VAL A 447 2.29 -25.13 2.13
CA VAL A 447 3.49 -24.99 2.98
C VAL A 447 4.34 -26.24 2.95
N ARG A 448 3.71 -27.43 3.10
CA ARG A 448 4.39 -28.72 3.08
C ARG A 448 5.11 -28.99 1.75
N ARG A 449 4.45 -28.70 0.61
CA ARG A 449 5.07 -28.86 -0.73
C ARG A 449 6.24 -27.94 -0.91
N GLY A 450 6.14 -26.65 -0.49
CA GLY A 450 7.23 -25.69 -0.55
C GLY A 450 8.45 -26.13 0.28
N LEU A 451 8.22 -26.55 1.51
CA LEU A 451 9.28 -27.09 2.38
C LEU A 451 9.96 -28.30 1.74
N ALA A 452 9.18 -29.28 1.28
CA ALA A 452 9.72 -30.49 0.65
C ALA A 452 10.51 -30.18 -0.63
N PHE A 453 10.07 -29.19 -1.42
CA PHE A 453 10.80 -28.74 -2.61
C PHE A 453 12.16 -28.12 -2.22
N ALA A 454 12.17 -27.21 -1.26
CA ALA A 454 13.39 -26.55 -0.79
C ALA A 454 14.43 -27.54 -0.25
N LEU A 455 13.97 -28.48 0.57
CA LEU A 455 14.86 -29.51 1.15
C LEU A 455 15.47 -30.43 0.09
N ARG A 456 14.69 -30.79 -0.91
CA ARG A 456 15.16 -31.68 -2.00
C ARG A 456 16.11 -30.99 -2.98
N ASN A 457 15.86 -29.72 -3.30
CA ASN A 457 16.57 -29.04 -4.40
C ASN A 457 17.68 -28.12 -3.91
N TYR A 458 17.51 -27.44 -2.78
CA TYR A 458 18.42 -26.38 -2.36
C TYR A 458 19.22 -26.68 -1.11
N TYR A 459 18.66 -27.46 -0.16
CA TYR A 459 19.35 -27.78 1.09
C TYR A 459 20.52 -28.74 0.87
N ARG A 460 21.69 -28.39 1.41
CA ARG A 460 22.91 -29.20 1.39
C ARG A 460 23.19 -29.71 2.80
N LYS A 461 22.95 -31.01 3.02
CA LYS A 461 23.02 -31.66 4.33
C LYS A 461 24.44 -31.63 4.92
N GLU A 462 25.45 -31.63 4.06
CA GLU A 462 26.87 -31.72 4.43
C GLU A 462 27.34 -30.48 5.18
N ILE A 463 26.78 -29.31 4.85
CA ILE A 463 27.14 -28.03 5.46
C ILE A 463 25.97 -27.36 6.14
N HIS A 464 24.79 -27.97 6.13
CA HIS A 464 23.56 -27.42 6.74
C HIS A 464 23.20 -26.02 6.23
N LEU A 465 23.27 -25.76 4.90
CA LEU A 465 22.90 -24.49 4.28
C LEU A 465 22.08 -24.70 3.01
N PHE A 466 21.34 -23.66 2.63
CA PHE A 466 20.64 -23.61 1.35
C PHE A 466 21.52 -22.98 0.27
N TYR A 467 21.72 -23.71 -0.80
CA TYR A 467 22.48 -23.28 -1.97
C TYR A 467 21.62 -22.47 -2.91
N SER A 468 22.19 -21.44 -3.53
CA SER A 468 21.55 -20.64 -4.58
C SER A 468 22.52 -20.31 -5.71
N THR A 469 21.97 -20.11 -6.90
CA THR A 469 22.70 -19.60 -8.08
C THR A 469 22.59 -18.09 -8.15
N THR A 470 21.45 -17.55 -7.69
CA THR A 470 21.17 -16.12 -7.58
C THR A 470 20.75 -15.77 -6.15
N SER A 471 20.57 -14.48 -5.90
CA SER A 471 20.11 -13.99 -4.61
C SER A 471 19.15 -12.81 -4.81
N ILE A 472 19.23 -11.81 -3.95
CA ILE A 472 18.48 -10.57 -4.11
C ILE A 472 18.88 -9.80 -5.39
N HIS A 473 20.08 -10.02 -5.91
CA HIS A 473 20.60 -9.46 -7.16
C HIS A 473 20.22 -10.37 -8.33
N GLU A 474 19.01 -10.24 -8.84
CA GLU A 474 18.35 -11.19 -9.76
C GLU A 474 19.12 -11.54 -11.03
N SER A 475 19.88 -10.60 -11.56
CA SER A 475 20.63 -10.76 -12.80
C SER A 475 22.12 -11.02 -12.58
N ALA A 476 22.56 -11.24 -11.33
CA ALA A 476 23.94 -11.54 -10.99
C ALA A 476 24.13 -13.03 -10.65
N ILE A 477 25.22 -13.61 -11.09
CA ILE A 477 25.62 -14.96 -10.69
C ILE A 477 26.18 -14.88 -9.27
N GLU A 478 25.48 -15.50 -8.32
CA GLU A 478 25.85 -15.53 -6.91
C GLU A 478 25.91 -16.98 -6.39
N GLU A 479 26.50 -17.87 -7.19
CA GLU A 479 26.62 -19.28 -6.83
C GLU A 479 27.25 -19.51 -5.47
N GLY A 480 26.57 -20.31 -4.66
CA GLY A 480 27.02 -20.69 -3.32
C GLY A 480 25.94 -20.49 -2.26
N TYR A 481 26.36 -19.99 -1.12
CA TYR A 481 25.51 -19.82 0.06
C TYR A 481 25.50 -18.35 0.41
N THR A 482 24.41 -17.66 0.05
CA THR A 482 24.26 -16.22 0.33
C THR A 482 23.59 -16.01 1.67
N ILE A 483 23.97 -14.95 2.37
CA ILE A 483 23.38 -14.60 3.66
C ILE A 483 21.88 -14.32 3.52
N TRP A 484 21.46 -13.63 2.47
CA TRP A 484 20.05 -13.32 2.20
C TRP A 484 19.19 -14.58 2.10
N VAL A 485 19.57 -15.49 1.21
CA VAL A 485 18.81 -16.74 0.95
C VAL A 485 18.71 -17.58 2.23
N ASN A 486 19.82 -17.72 2.96
CA ASN A 486 19.85 -18.55 4.16
C ASN A 486 19.03 -17.95 5.32
N TYR A 487 19.03 -16.63 5.49
CA TYR A 487 18.13 -15.98 6.47
C TYR A 487 16.66 -16.00 6.04
N ALA A 488 16.34 -15.95 4.73
CA ALA A 488 14.99 -16.17 4.23
C ALA A 488 14.47 -17.57 4.60
N TYR A 489 15.28 -18.61 4.41
CA TYR A 489 14.93 -19.97 4.81
C TYR A 489 14.85 -20.13 6.34
N LEU A 490 15.71 -19.49 7.11
CA LEU A 490 15.63 -19.48 8.57
C LEU A 490 14.30 -18.87 9.04
N CYS A 491 13.90 -17.74 8.45
CA CYS A 491 12.60 -17.12 8.71
C CYS A 491 11.45 -18.07 8.38
N MET A 492 11.48 -18.71 7.22
CA MET A 492 10.49 -19.70 6.79
C MET A 492 10.34 -20.83 7.80
N LEU A 493 11.46 -21.43 8.23
CA LEU A 493 11.44 -22.55 9.18
C LEU A 493 10.82 -22.15 10.53
N LYS A 494 11.18 -20.99 11.06
CA LYS A 494 10.61 -20.45 12.30
C LYS A 494 9.11 -20.24 12.19
N LEU A 495 8.66 -19.66 11.07
CA LEU A 495 7.24 -19.42 10.82
C LEU A 495 6.43 -20.70 10.67
N ILE A 496 6.96 -21.72 10.01
CA ILE A 496 6.34 -23.04 9.94
C ILE A 496 6.18 -23.64 11.35
N GLY A 497 7.20 -23.52 12.19
CA GLY A 497 7.15 -23.98 13.57
C GLY A 497 6.05 -23.29 14.36
N MET A 498 6.00 -21.95 14.32
CA MET A 498 4.96 -21.16 15.00
C MET A 498 3.55 -21.46 14.50
N MET A 499 3.36 -21.54 13.18
CA MET A 499 2.09 -21.93 12.58
C MET A 499 1.66 -23.32 13.04
N GLY A 500 2.59 -24.29 13.02
CA GLY A 500 2.33 -25.67 13.46
C GLY A 500 1.88 -25.75 14.92
N GLU A 501 2.47 -24.97 15.81
CA GLU A 501 2.08 -24.87 17.22
C GLU A 501 0.72 -24.18 17.36
N THR A 502 0.51 -23.05 16.69
CA THR A 502 -0.72 -22.26 16.75
C THR A 502 -1.96 -23.06 16.32
N TYR A 503 -1.85 -23.85 15.25
CA TYR A 503 -2.95 -24.64 14.73
C TYR A 503 -2.99 -26.09 15.23
N GLY A 504 -2.11 -26.49 16.16
CA GLY A 504 -2.06 -27.84 16.70
C GLY A 504 -1.59 -28.91 15.70
N VAL A 505 -0.93 -28.52 14.61
CA VAL A 505 -0.46 -29.39 13.53
C VAL A 505 1.06 -29.57 13.51
N ALA A 506 1.76 -29.24 14.60
CA ALA A 506 3.22 -29.26 14.69
C ALA A 506 3.85 -30.61 14.27
N LYS A 507 3.16 -31.76 14.52
CA LYS A 507 3.63 -33.07 14.09
C LYS A 507 3.77 -33.22 12.57
N ARG A 508 2.96 -32.50 11.79
CA ARG A 508 3.03 -32.51 10.31
C ARG A 508 4.29 -31.79 9.77
N PHE A 509 4.89 -30.92 10.59
CA PHE A 509 6.03 -30.10 10.27
C PHE A 509 7.24 -30.36 11.19
N ALA A 510 7.30 -31.55 11.79
CA ALA A 510 8.39 -31.93 12.72
C ALA A 510 9.78 -31.79 12.07
N GLU A 511 9.90 -32.11 10.77
CA GLU A 511 11.13 -31.96 9.99
C GLU A 511 11.63 -30.50 9.95
N ALA A 512 10.71 -29.51 9.83
CA ALA A 512 11.08 -28.10 9.84
C ALA A 512 11.67 -27.68 11.19
N LYS A 513 11.09 -28.15 12.31
CA LYS A 513 11.57 -27.85 13.67
C LYS A 513 12.91 -28.53 13.97
N GLU A 514 13.09 -29.77 13.54
CA GLU A 514 14.35 -30.50 13.67
C GLU A 514 15.45 -29.78 12.88
N LEU A 515 15.15 -29.40 11.62
CA LEU A 515 16.07 -28.67 10.78
C LEU A 515 16.45 -27.30 11.35
N GLU A 516 15.48 -26.51 11.82
CA GLU A 516 15.70 -25.19 12.39
C GLU A 516 16.70 -25.22 13.55
N SER A 517 16.61 -26.23 14.42
CA SER A 517 17.48 -26.35 15.60
C SER A 517 18.97 -26.52 15.26
N GLY A 518 19.29 -27.21 14.16
CA GLY A 518 20.64 -27.36 13.65
C GLY A 518 21.08 -26.24 12.69
N PHE A 519 20.12 -25.67 11.96
CA PHE A 519 20.37 -24.66 10.95
C PHE A 519 20.71 -23.28 11.53
N THR A 520 20.00 -22.85 12.58
CA THR A 520 20.23 -21.57 13.25
C THR A 520 21.68 -21.36 13.68
N PRO A 521 22.32 -22.25 14.47
CA PRO A 521 23.71 -22.05 14.88
C PRO A 521 24.69 -22.14 13.70
N THR A 522 24.35 -22.86 12.63
CA THR A 522 25.17 -22.92 11.43
C THR A 522 25.17 -21.59 10.71
N VAL A 523 24.01 -21.00 10.45
CA VAL A 523 23.87 -19.69 9.79
C VAL A 523 24.59 -18.60 10.58
N GLU A 524 24.40 -18.57 11.91
CA GLU A 524 25.06 -17.58 12.78
C GLU A 524 26.59 -17.69 12.80
N LYS A 525 27.13 -18.89 12.60
CA LYS A 525 28.56 -19.15 12.61
C LYS A 525 29.21 -18.96 11.23
N VAL A 526 28.62 -19.51 10.18
CA VAL A 526 29.23 -19.58 8.84
C VAL A 526 29.32 -18.20 8.20
N PHE A 527 28.31 -17.36 8.41
CA PHE A 527 28.30 -16.01 7.82
C PHE A 527 29.05 -14.97 8.65
N VAL A 528 29.90 -15.35 9.59
CA VAL A 528 30.70 -14.42 10.39
C VAL A 528 32.19 -14.63 10.13
N GLN A 529 32.86 -13.57 9.64
CA GLN A 529 34.30 -13.52 9.49
C GLN A 529 34.87 -12.16 9.89
N SER A 530 36.02 -12.19 10.55
CA SER A 530 36.71 -10.96 10.99
C SER A 530 35.82 -10.01 11.79
N GLY A 531 34.90 -10.54 12.62
CA GLY A 531 34.02 -9.78 13.51
C GLY A 531 32.82 -9.13 12.82
N ARG A 532 32.53 -9.45 11.56
CA ARG A 532 31.34 -8.95 10.82
C ARG A 532 30.71 -10.03 9.98
N TYR A 533 29.49 -9.81 9.47
CA TYR A 533 28.84 -10.68 8.51
C TYR A 533 29.54 -10.60 7.15
N ILE A 534 29.46 -11.72 6.40
CA ILE A 534 29.88 -11.85 5.01
C ILE A 534 28.65 -12.03 4.12
N ARG A 535 28.71 -11.56 2.87
CA ARG A 535 27.58 -11.67 1.95
C ARG A 535 27.39 -13.10 1.43
N ARG A 536 28.51 -13.84 1.18
CA ARG A 536 28.45 -15.15 0.51
C ARG A 536 29.62 -16.04 0.89
N LEU A 537 29.34 -17.33 1.08
CA LEU A 537 30.32 -18.42 1.04
C LEU A 537 30.24 -19.06 -0.35
N LYS A 538 31.32 -19.04 -1.11
CA LYS A 538 31.40 -19.65 -2.45
C LYS A 538 31.51 -21.17 -2.39
N PRO A 539 31.21 -21.91 -3.51
CA PRO A 539 31.29 -23.38 -3.54
C PRO A 539 32.67 -23.94 -3.25
N ASP A 540 33.73 -23.19 -3.58
CA ASP A 540 35.13 -23.56 -3.37
C ASP A 540 35.60 -23.30 -1.89
N GLY A 541 34.72 -22.83 -1.05
CA GLY A 541 34.99 -22.49 0.36
C GLY A 541 35.59 -21.10 0.56
N THR A 542 35.82 -20.32 -0.49
CA THR A 542 36.23 -18.92 -0.37
C THR A 542 35.02 -18.04 0.01
N VAL A 543 35.29 -16.87 0.61
CA VAL A 543 34.26 -15.97 1.07
C VAL A 543 34.25 -14.67 0.27
N ASP A 544 33.06 -14.12 0.08
CA ASP A 544 32.87 -12.83 -0.54
C ASP A 544 32.67 -11.77 0.55
N LEU A 545 33.65 -10.88 0.68
CA LEU A 545 33.71 -9.83 1.70
C LEU A 545 33.25 -8.46 1.20
N ARG A 546 32.79 -8.36 -0.05
CA ARG A 546 32.35 -7.08 -0.62
C ARG A 546 31.21 -6.47 0.19
N PRO A 547 31.16 -5.14 0.31
CA PRO A 547 30.04 -4.46 0.95
C PRO A 547 28.78 -4.68 0.14
N ASP A 548 27.70 -5.07 0.84
CA ASP A 548 26.43 -5.42 0.23
C ASP A 548 25.30 -5.22 1.22
N ILE A 549 24.16 -4.78 0.72
CA ILE A 549 22.98 -4.51 1.54
C ILE A 549 22.40 -5.76 2.21
N THR A 550 22.71 -6.94 1.67
CA THR A 550 22.28 -8.22 2.24
C THR A 550 22.83 -8.47 3.65
N LEU A 551 23.83 -7.71 4.10
CA LEU A 551 24.29 -7.75 5.50
C LEU A 551 23.23 -7.26 6.51
N LEU A 552 22.14 -6.64 6.04
CA LEU A 552 20.93 -6.36 6.84
C LEU A 552 20.05 -7.59 7.07
N SER A 553 20.27 -8.71 6.39
CA SER A 553 19.39 -9.90 6.44
C SER A 553 19.09 -10.40 7.86
N PRO A 554 20.07 -10.48 8.81
CA PRO A 554 19.79 -10.94 10.17
C PRO A 554 18.73 -10.08 10.86
N PHE A 555 18.79 -8.77 10.69
CA PHE A 555 17.80 -7.83 11.21
C PHE A 555 16.46 -7.96 10.49
N PHE A 556 16.49 -7.89 9.17
CA PHE A 556 15.29 -7.88 8.33
C PHE A 556 14.42 -9.12 8.55
N PHE A 557 15.02 -10.30 8.49
CA PHE A 557 14.31 -11.55 8.70
C PHE A 557 14.05 -11.88 10.18
N GLY A 558 14.83 -11.30 11.10
CA GLY A 558 14.70 -11.52 12.54
C GLY A 558 13.63 -10.67 13.23
N THR A 559 13.28 -9.49 12.70
CA THR A 559 12.38 -8.53 13.37
C THR A 559 10.94 -8.52 12.86
N GLY A 560 10.65 -9.09 11.74
CA GLY A 560 9.35 -8.90 11.06
C GLY A 560 8.14 -9.61 11.66
N MET A 561 8.29 -10.40 12.73
CA MET A 561 7.25 -11.32 13.20
C MET A 561 6.95 -11.21 14.71
N GLY A 562 7.41 -10.14 15.37
CA GLY A 562 7.31 -10.08 16.82
C GLY A 562 8.18 -11.14 17.50
N HIS A 563 9.15 -11.70 16.79
CA HIS A 563 10.16 -12.55 17.40
C HIS A 563 10.97 -11.69 18.37
N ALA A 564 10.77 -11.90 19.63
CA ALA A 564 11.72 -11.55 20.67
C ALA A 564 13.01 -12.34 20.41
N GLY A 565 13.88 -11.92 19.50
CA GLY A 565 15.02 -12.74 19.17
C GLY A 565 16.12 -12.08 18.36
N PHE A 566 15.86 -10.94 17.72
CA PHE A 566 16.95 -10.19 17.16
C PHE A 566 17.53 -9.26 18.22
N GLU A 567 18.69 -9.63 18.73
CA GLU A 567 19.56 -8.71 19.50
C GLU A 567 20.70 -8.23 18.59
N ALA A 568 20.85 -6.91 18.47
CA ALA A 568 21.95 -6.32 17.74
C ALA A 568 23.26 -6.59 18.50
N ASN A 569 23.86 -7.76 18.24
CA ASN A 569 25.17 -8.14 18.78
C ASN A 569 26.28 -7.29 18.16
N GLN A 570 27.52 -7.43 18.65
CA GLN A 570 28.64 -6.65 18.14
C GLN A 570 28.91 -6.93 16.66
N VAL A 571 28.78 -8.18 16.21
CA VAL A 571 28.98 -8.57 14.79
C VAL A 571 28.02 -7.83 13.87
N PHE A 572 26.76 -7.72 14.27
CA PHE A 572 25.77 -6.99 13.48
C PHE A 572 26.06 -5.49 13.46
N ARG A 573 26.40 -4.90 14.62
CA ARG A 573 26.76 -3.47 14.69
C ARG A 573 27.95 -3.14 13.80
N GLU A 574 29.00 -3.96 13.83
CA GLU A 574 30.16 -3.78 12.94
C GLU A 574 29.80 -3.95 11.46
N SER A 575 28.88 -4.85 11.14
CA SER A 575 28.36 -5.00 9.77
C SER A 575 27.58 -3.78 9.31
N ILE A 576 26.75 -3.19 10.18
CA ILE A 576 26.03 -1.95 9.87
C ILE A 576 26.98 -0.77 9.69
N ASN A 577 27.98 -0.60 10.56
CA ASN A 577 28.99 0.43 10.38
C ASN A 577 29.68 0.27 9.01
N PHE A 578 30.08 -0.97 8.68
CA PHE A 578 30.75 -1.26 7.43
C PHE A 578 29.89 -0.91 6.19
N ILE A 579 28.58 -1.27 6.16
CA ILE A 579 27.73 -0.91 5.02
C ILE A 579 27.43 0.59 4.99
N VAL A 580 27.29 1.26 6.11
CA VAL A 580 27.11 2.71 6.14
C VAL A 580 28.37 3.41 5.63
N ASP A 581 29.56 3.00 6.08
CA ASP A 581 30.81 3.61 5.64
C ASP A 581 31.07 3.40 4.14
N MET A 582 30.69 2.24 3.60
CA MET A 582 31.01 1.84 2.24
C MET A 582 29.91 2.12 1.21
N LEU A 583 28.64 2.02 1.60
CA LEU A 583 27.49 2.11 0.68
C LEU A 583 26.68 3.39 0.82
N TRP A 584 27.01 4.26 1.80
CA TRP A 584 26.29 5.54 1.92
C TRP A 584 26.61 6.44 0.73
N ASP A 585 25.59 6.86 0.01
CA ASP A 585 25.72 7.81 -1.07
C ASP A 585 25.82 9.25 -0.51
N PRO A 586 26.96 9.93 -0.63
CA PRO A 586 27.12 11.25 -0.01
C PRO A 586 26.33 12.35 -0.71
N GLU A 587 25.97 12.17 -1.97
CA GLU A 587 25.24 13.15 -2.76
C GLU A 587 23.74 13.10 -2.51
N LEU A 588 23.16 11.89 -2.52
CA LEU A 588 21.73 11.67 -2.34
C LEU A 588 21.36 11.31 -0.91
N GLY A 589 22.33 10.94 -0.08
CA GLY A 589 22.16 10.77 1.37
C GLY A 589 21.49 9.46 1.79
N MET A 590 21.55 8.39 0.99
CA MET A 590 20.92 7.09 1.24
C MET A 590 21.86 5.93 0.91
N LEU A 591 21.47 4.68 1.27
CA LEU A 591 22.26 3.49 1.01
C LEU A 591 22.17 3.02 -0.44
N GLN A 592 23.31 2.79 -1.07
CA GLN A 592 23.41 2.02 -2.30
C GLN A 592 23.19 0.53 -2.02
N ARG A 593 22.75 -0.23 -3.02
CA ARG A 593 22.54 -1.67 -2.89
C ARG A 593 23.89 -2.42 -2.79
N TYR A 594 24.85 -2.02 -3.61
CA TYR A 594 26.24 -2.49 -3.66
C TYR A 594 27.10 -1.44 -4.40
N LEU A 595 28.42 -1.57 -4.30
CA LEU A 595 29.33 -0.75 -5.11
C LEU A 595 29.40 -1.33 -6.53
N PRO A 596 29.47 -0.51 -7.58
CA PRO A 596 29.66 -0.98 -8.95
C PRO A 596 31.08 -1.49 -9.12
N PHE A 597 31.22 -2.79 -9.33
CA PHE A 597 32.50 -3.43 -9.64
C PHE A 597 32.56 -3.69 -11.14
N ILE A 598 32.93 -2.67 -11.92
CA ILE A 598 32.90 -2.68 -13.39
C ILE A 598 33.77 -3.80 -13.99
N GLU A 599 34.85 -4.19 -13.31
CA GLU A 599 35.79 -5.21 -13.76
C GLU A 599 35.42 -6.64 -13.31
N ASP A 600 34.36 -6.79 -12.48
CA ASP A 600 33.96 -8.09 -11.98
C ASP A 600 32.83 -8.66 -12.85
N PRO A 601 33.07 -9.79 -13.57
CA PRO A 601 32.05 -10.40 -14.42
C PRO A 601 30.86 -10.96 -13.64
N GLU A 602 30.97 -11.16 -12.31
CA GLU A 602 29.89 -11.59 -11.43
C GLU A 602 29.01 -10.43 -10.97
N THR A 603 29.38 -9.18 -11.27
CA THR A 603 28.65 -8.00 -10.82
C THR A 603 27.86 -7.39 -11.94
N HIS A 604 26.56 -7.32 -11.76
CA HIS A 604 25.66 -6.62 -12.65
C HIS A 604 25.54 -5.15 -12.25
N ILE A 605 25.72 -4.25 -13.21
CA ILE A 605 25.60 -2.81 -12.97
C ILE A 605 24.21 -2.39 -13.41
N HIS A 606 23.37 -2.02 -12.46
CA HIS A 606 22.10 -1.38 -12.79
C HIS A 606 22.33 0.05 -13.26
N ALA A 607 21.74 0.39 -14.39
CA ALA A 607 21.77 1.74 -14.90
C ALA A 607 21.25 2.73 -13.86
N GLY A 608 21.99 3.81 -13.77
CA GLY A 608 21.67 4.84 -12.82
C GLY A 608 22.16 4.59 -11.41
N ASN A 609 23.05 3.64 -11.23
CA ASN A 609 23.77 3.37 -9.99
C ASN A 609 23.60 4.44 -8.92
N GLY A 610 22.79 4.17 -7.92
CA GLY A 610 22.46 5.11 -6.86
C GLY A 610 21.76 4.44 -5.69
N PRO A 611 21.29 5.22 -4.70
CA PRO A 611 20.76 4.67 -3.46
C PRO A 611 19.34 4.12 -3.62
N TRP A 612 19.01 3.16 -2.76
CA TRP A 612 17.77 2.40 -2.76
C TRP A 612 16.92 2.74 -1.54
N VAL A 613 15.68 3.14 -1.76
CA VAL A 613 14.77 3.66 -0.71
C VAL A 613 14.42 2.57 0.31
N GLN A 614 14.02 1.37 -0.12
CA GLN A 614 13.60 0.29 0.79
C GLN A 614 14.72 -0.14 1.75
N TYR A 615 15.96 -0.23 1.29
CA TYR A 615 17.08 -0.61 2.17
C TYR A 615 17.48 0.50 3.12
N THR A 616 17.36 1.74 2.68
CA THR A 616 17.57 2.91 3.52
C THR A 616 16.50 3.00 4.61
N ALA A 617 15.24 2.65 4.29
CA ALA A 617 14.17 2.55 5.28
C ALA A 617 14.41 1.39 6.28
N MET A 618 14.98 0.25 5.83
CA MET A 618 15.39 -0.83 6.75
C MET A 618 16.49 -0.38 7.72
N LEU A 619 17.42 0.46 7.28
CA LEU A 619 18.44 1.04 8.17
C LEU A 619 17.79 1.96 9.21
N ALA A 620 16.80 2.75 8.85
CA ALA A 620 16.02 3.56 9.80
C ALA A 620 15.33 2.67 10.84
N GLN A 621 14.71 1.55 10.42
CA GLN A 621 14.11 0.57 11.32
C GLN A 621 15.12 0.03 12.33
N TYR A 622 16.34 -0.29 11.89
CA TYR A 622 17.40 -0.72 12.81
C TYR A 622 17.77 0.36 13.83
N PHE A 623 17.86 1.61 13.43
CA PHE A 623 18.15 2.70 14.37
C PHE A 623 17.03 2.87 15.39
N PHE A 624 15.77 2.82 14.99
CA PHE A 624 14.63 2.83 15.92
C PHE A 624 14.65 1.64 16.87
N HIS A 625 14.86 0.42 16.35
CA HIS A 625 14.98 -0.79 17.16
C HIS A 625 16.07 -0.66 18.22
N SER A 626 17.19 -0.03 17.88
CA SER A 626 18.34 0.19 18.77
C SER A 626 18.22 1.42 19.67
N GLY A 627 17.08 2.13 19.65
CA GLY A 627 16.83 3.33 20.44
C GLY A 627 17.52 4.60 19.93
N MET A 628 18.12 4.56 18.74
CA MET A 628 18.78 5.72 18.11
C MET A 628 17.76 6.54 17.31
N ILE A 629 16.76 7.12 18.00
CA ILE A 629 15.58 7.74 17.40
C ILE A 629 15.96 8.88 16.44
N ASP A 630 16.88 9.76 16.84
CA ASP A 630 17.29 10.91 16.02
C ASP A 630 17.89 10.47 14.68
N ARG A 631 18.78 9.46 14.70
CA ARG A 631 19.36 8.91 13.46
C ARG A 631 18.31 8.29 12.54
N GLY A 632 17.34 7.58 13.10
CA GLY A 632 16.23 7.05 12.34
C GLY A 632 15.38 8.15 11.70
N ASN A 633 15.09 9.21 12.45
CA ASN A 633 14.35 10.38 11.95
C ASN A 633 15.11 11.13 10.84
N ASP A 634 16.41 11.30 10.96
CA ASP A 634 17.25 11.92 9.92
C ASP A 634 17.13 11.13 8.59
N ILE A 635 17.17 9.80 8.66
CA ILE A 635 17.00 8.95 7.47
C ILE A 635 15.61 9.12 6.87
N LEU A 636 14.55 9.06 7.67
CA LEU A 636 13.19 9.26 7.15
C LEU A 636 13.02 10.64 6.50
N ALA A 637 13.58 11.69 7.13
CA ALA A 637 13.57 13.04 6.56
C ALA A 637 14.34 13.14 5.23
N ILE A 638 15.40 12.36 5.06
CA ILE A 638 16.11 12.27 3.78
C ILE A 638 15.25 11.60 2.73
N ILE A 639 14.64 10.45 3.03
CA ILE A 639 13.75 9.74 2.11
C ILE A 639 12.57 10.63 1.67
N ASP A 640 12.00 11.39 2.61
CA ASP A 640 10.86 12.27 2.34
C ASP A 640 11.15 13.38 1.32
N ARG A 641 12.41 13.82 1.20
CA ARG A 641 12.81 14.83 0.18
C ARG A 641 12.63 14.33 -1.26
N TYR A 642 12.58 13.03 -1.44
CA TYR A 642 12.52 12.38 -2.75
C TYR A 642 11.16 11.78 -3.08
N ARG A 643 10.12 12.09 -2.28
CA ARG A 643 8.74 11.75 -2.62
C ARG A 643 8.31 12.46 -3.90
N THR A 644 7.55 11.77 -4.73
CA THR A 644 6.89 12.42 -5.86
C THR A 644 5.81 13.40 -5.35
N LYS A 645 5.23 14.20 -6.23
CA LYS A 645 4.13 15.11 -5.89
C LYS A 645 2.91 14.36 -5.34
N GLU A 646 2.71 13.12 -5.81
CA GLU A 646 1.65 12.21 -5.36
C GLU A 646 1.99 11.50 -4.04
N GLY A 647 3.13 11.77 -3.45
CA GLY A 647 3.60 11.15 -2.20
C GLY A 647 4.25 9.77 -2.39
N TYR A 648 4.54 9.36 -3.64
CA TYR A 648 5.11 8.05 -3.93
C TYR A 648 6.59 7.96 -3.56
N LEU A 649 6.98 6.79 -3.06
CA LEU A 649 8.36 6.38 -2.86
C LEU A 649 8.79 5.47 -4.02
N CYS A 650 9.96 5.75 -4.57
CA CYS A 650 10.52 4.98 -5.68
C CYS A 650 11.34 3.78 -5.19
N GLU A 651 11.82 2.97 -6.13
CA GLU A 651 12.75 1.87 -5.89
C GLU A 651 14.15 2.43 -5.53
N HIS A 652 14.72 3.16 -6.47
CA HIS A 652 16.03 3.78 -6.30
C HIS A 652 16.10 5.14 -7.02
N LEU A 653 17.15 5.88 -6.70
CA LEU A 653 17.43 7.19 -7.27
C LEU A 653 18.74 7.16 -8.06
N THR A 654 18.89 8.09 -8.99
CA THR A 654 20.15 8.39 -9.65
C THR A 654 20.23 9.88 -9.96
N THR A 655 21.38 10.35 -10.46
CA THR A 655 21.49 11.67 -11.07
C THR A 655 21.56 11.55 -12.59
N PRO A 656 21.21 12.60 -13.35
CA PRO A 656 21.37 12.60 -14.82
C PRO A 656 22.79 12.27 -15.27
N GLU A 657 23.79 12.75 -14.56
CA GLU A 657 25.20 12.51 -14.82
C GLU A 657 25.53 11.03 -14.68
N ARG A 658 25.18 10.41 -13.55
CA ARG A 658 25.38 8.98 -13.29
C ARG A 658 24.61 8.11 -14.28
N PHE A 659 23.35 8.46 -14.57
CA PHE A 659 22.58 7.72 -15.56
C PHE A 659 23.28 7.74 -16.92
N ASN A 660 23.77 8.89 -17.37
CA ASN A 660 24.48 9.02 -18.64
C ASN A 660 25.83 8.29 -18.64
N GLU A 661 26.53 8.22 -17.51
CA GLU A 661 27.78 7.48 -17.36
C GLU A 661 27.56 5.96 -17.44
N PHE A 662 26.55 5.44 -16.74
CA PHE A 662 26.36 3.98 -16.59
C PHE A 662 25.40 3.37 -17.62
N LYS A 663 24.54 4.15 -18.29
CA LYS A 663 23.56 3.62 -19.25
C LYS A 663 24.18 2.77 -20.37
N HIS A 664 25.38 3.14 -20.84
CA HIS A 664 26.04 2.40 -21.93
C HIS A 664 26.74 1.14 -21.45
N LEU A 665 27.04 0.99 -20.16
CA LEU A 665 27.58 -0.26 -19.62
C LEU A 665 26.50 -1.34 -19.55
N GLU A 666 25.26 -0.94 -19.37
CA GLU A 666 24.13 -1.85 -19.20
C GLU A 666 23.24 -1.93 -20.46
N TRP A 667 23.27 -0.92 -21.35
CA TRP A 667 22.15 -0.73 -22.25
C TRP A 667 22.42 -0.42 -23.73
N THR A 668 23.58 0.13 -24.08
CA THR A 668 23.74 0.73 -25.42
C THR A 668 24.49 -0.08 -26.45
N THR A 669 25.07 -1.19 -26.11
CA THR A 669 25.90 -1.95 -27.03
C THR A 669 25.13 -3.09 -27.67
N GLY A 670 24.06 -2.77 -28.42
CA GLY A 670 23.38 -3.71 -29.32
C GLY A 670 23.16 -5.07 -28.68
N ARG A 671 22.59 -5.07 -27.50
CA ARG A 671 22.38 -6.26 -26.71
C ARG A 671 21.57 -7.27 -27.49
N ASP A 672 22.24 -8.33 -27.84
CA ASP A 672 21.67 -9.53 -28.41
C ASP A 672 21.18 -10.40 -27.26
N VAL A 673 19.94 -10.91 -27.38
CA VAL A 673 19.34 -11.79 -26.38
C VAL A 673 20.31 -12.91 -25.96
N ASP A 674 21.10 -13.41 -26.92
CA ASP A 674 22.04 -14.50 -26.68
C ASP A 674 23.31 -14.08 -25.89
N LYS A 675 23.55 -12.78 -25.73
CA LYS A 675 24.75 -12.26 -25.04
C LYS A 675 24.46 -11.67 -23.67
N GLU A 676 23.17 -11.41 -23.34
CA GLU A 676 22.80 -10.69 -22.15
C GLU A 676 22.34 -11.54 -20.99
N PHE A 677 21.78 -12.69 -21.31
CA PHE A 677 21.25 -13.58 -20.30
C PHE A 677 22.19 -14.78 -20.16
N ASP A 678 22.98 -14.75 -19.09
CA ASP A 678 23.81 -15.93 -18.77
C ASP A 678 22.90 -17.15 -18.58
N PRO A 679 23.12 -18.23 -19.31
CA PRO A 679 22.34 -19.46 -19.17
C PRO A 679 22.28 -20.03 -17.75
N HIS A 680 23.30 -19.71 -16.91
CA HIS A 680 23.35 -20.19 -15.53
C HIS A 680 22.27 -19.56 -14.63
N ILE A 681 21.85 -18.31 -14.90
CA ILE A 681 20.82 -17.64 -14.10
C ILE A 681 19.42 -17.77 -14.69
N LEU A 682 19.32 -18.17 -15.97
CA LEU A 682 18.01 -18.39 -16.62
C LEU A 682 17.33 -19.67 -16.13
N LEU A 683 16.01 -19.63 -16.14
CA LEU A 683 15.20 -20.82 -15.93
C LEU A 683 15.34 -21.78 -17.11
N PRO A 684 15.57 -23.09 -16.90
CA PRO A 684 15.60 -24.05 -17.99
C PRO A 684 14.27 -24.12 -18.74
N GLY A 685 14.33 -24.07 -20.07
CA GLY A 685 13.15 -24.23 -20.92
C GLY A 685 12.22 -23.01 -20.96
N ILE A 686 12.72 -21.85 -20.59
CA ILE A 686 11.96 -20.59 -20.64
C ILE A 686 11.54 -20.29 -22.10
N PRO A 687 10.30 -19.87 -22.34
CA PRO A 687 9.86 -19.43 -23.67
C PRO A 687 10.66 -18.19 -24.10
N TYR A 688 11.17 -18.20 -25.32
CA TYR A 688 11.94 -17.07 -25.89
C TYR A 688 11.14 -15.76 -25.84
N ASP A 689 9.83 -15.83 -26.01
CA ASP A 689 8.94 -14.65 -25.97
C ASP A 689 8.98 -13.94 -24.60
N HIS A 690 9.17 -14.66 -23.50
CA HIS A 690 9.32 -14.05 -22.16
C HIS A 690 10.58 -13.20 -22.06
N ILE A 691 11.67 -13.64 -22.69
CA ILE A 691 12.95 -12.89 -22.71
C ILE A 691 12.77 -11.63 -23.57
N VAL A 692 12.13 -11.76 -24.74
CA VAL A 692 11.84 -10.61 -25.62
C VAL A 692 10.91 -9.60 -24.94
N GLU A 693 9.90 -10.07 -24.21
CA GLU A 693 9.00 -9.22 -23.43
C GLU A 693 9.77 -8.41 -22.38
N GLU A 694 10.71 -9.04 -21.67
CA GLU A 694 11.58 -8.36 -20.71
C GLU A 694 12.45 -7.31 -21.34
N LEU A 695 13.13 -7.64 -22.44
CA LEU A 695 13.98 -6.69 -23.16
C LEU A 695 13.20 -5.45 -23.62
N ASN A 696 11.98 -5.65 -24.13
CA ASN A 696 11.12 -4.52 -24.52
C ASN A 696 10.71 -3.67 -23.31
N HIS A 697 10.39 -4.31 -22.20
CA HIS A 697 10.04 -3.65 -20.94
C HIS A 697 11.20 -2.79 -20.41
N MET A 698 12.39 -3.34 -20.45
CA MET A 698 13.61 -2.63 -20.08
C MET A 698 13.85 -1.43 -21.01
N ARG A 699 13.79 -1.59 -22.33
CA ARG A 699 13.94 -0.50 -23.31
C ARG A 699 12.97 0.63 -23.07
N ASP A 700 11.71 0.32 -22.84
CA ASP A 700 10.66 1.32 -22.57
C ASP A 700 10.91 2.07 -21.27
N SER A 701 11.42 1.35 -20.24
CA SER A 701 11.79 1.95 -18.98
C SER A 701 12.93 2.97 -19.13
N TYR A 702 13.97 2.58 -19.88
CA TYR A 702 15.11 3.45 -20.16
C TYR A 702 14.73 4.68 -20.99
N ALA A 703 13.93 4.49 -22.02
CA ALA A 703 13.44 5.59 -22.84
C ALA A 703 12.62 6.62 -22.02
N ARG A 704 11.91 6.14 -20.98
CA ARG A 704 11.22 7.04 -20.03
C ARG A 704 12.21 7.81 -19.18
N VAL A 705 13.24 7.17 -18.65
CA VAL A 705 14.29 7.80 -17.85
C VAL A 705 15.09 8.81 -18.69
N GLU A 706 15.42 8.47 -19.95
CA GLU A 706 16.09 9.41 -20.87
C GLU A 706 15.27 10.67 -21.12
N ARG A 707 13.94 10.53 -21.29
CA ARG A 707 13.05 11.70 -21.41
C ARG A 707 13.06 12.53 -20.14
N GLN A 708 12.98 11.92 -18.97
CA GLN A 708 13.08 12.63 -17.68
C GLN A 708 14.41 13.36 -17.53
N CYS A 709 15.54 12.76 -17.95
CA CYS A 709 16.83 13.44 -17.98
C CYS A 709 16.83 14.68 -18.89
N GLY A 710 16.18 14.59 -20.06
CA GLY A 710 16.09 15.70 -21.03
C GLY A 710 15.16 16.83 -20.54
N GLU A 711 14.14 16.51 -19.78
CA GLU A 711 13.13 17.44 -19.27
C GLU A 711 13.52 18.03 -17.90
N ALA A 712 14.48 17.41 -17.21
CA ALA A 712 14.77 17.68 -15.80
C ALA A 712 15.32 19.11 -15.50
N GLY A 713 15.76 19.86 -16.49
CA GLY A 713 16.15 21.28 -16.38
C GLY A 713 16.90 21.69 -15.11
N SER A 714 16.24 21.63 -13.96
CA SER A 714 16.77 21.92 -12.63
C SER A 714 16.65 20.77 -11.63
N GLN A 715 16.05 19.64 -11.99
CA GLN A 715 15.96 18.49 -11.09
C GLN A 715 17.32 17.77 -10.97
N ARG A 716 17.80 17.65 -9.74
CA ARG A 716 19.10 17.03 -9.44
C ARG A 716 19.05 15.51 -9.33
N HIS A 717 17.88 14.89 -9.43
CA HIS A 717 17.72 13.45 -9.28
C HIS A 717 16.62 12.90 -10.18
N ILE A 718 16.69 11.60 -10.45
CA ILE A 718 15.74 10.83 -11.23
C ILE A 718 15.27 9.66 -10.35
N SER A 719 13.96 9.40 -10.35
CA SER A 719 13.34 8.31 -9.60
C SER A 719 12.99 7.14 -10.50
N PHE A 720 13.39 5.93 -10.12
CA PHE A 720 13.03 4.70 -10.80
C PHE A 720 11.87 4.01 -10.09
N ALA A 721 10.89 3.53 -10.87
CA ALA A 721 9.77 2.71 -10.39
C ALA A 721 9.05 3.31 -9.17
N ALA A 722 8.35 4.44 -9.37
CA ALA A 722 7.51 5.06 -8.34
C ALA A 722 6.02 4.90 -8.71
N PRO A 723 5.15 4.49 -7.75
CA PRO A 723 5.54 3.93 -6.45
C PRO A 723 6.16 2.53 -6.58
N LEU A 724 7.10 2.22 -5.70
CA LEU A 724 7.44 0.84 -5.42
C LEU A 724 6.75 0.41 -4.12
N MET A 725 5.93 -0.60 -4.20
CA MET A 725 5.14 -1.13 -3.07
C MET A 725 6.04 -1.55 -1.89
N TRP A 726 7.19 -2.18 -2.17
CA TRP A 726 8.16 -2.57 -1.14
C TRP A 726 8.74 -1.37 -0.39
N SER A 727 9.09 -0.27 -1.07
CA SER A 727 9.59 0.95 -0.43
C SER A 727 8.56 1.55 0.54
N HIS A 728 7.28 1.55 0.16
CA HIS A 728 6.19 2.00 1.04
C HIS A 728 6.03 1.09 2.26
N ALA A 729 6.11 -0.23 2.10
CA ALA A 729 6.01 -1.18 3.19
C ALA A 729 7.14 -0.99 4.23
N GLU A 730 8.39 -0.84 3.78
CA GLU A 730 9.52 -0.65 4.68
C GLU A 730 9.51 0.72 5.37
N TYR A 731 9.09 1.76 4.68
CA TYR A 731 8.92 3.08 5.29
C TYR A 731 7.83 3.07 6.37
N ALA A 732 6.68 2.46 6.10
CA ALA A 732 5.59 2.31 7.07
C ALA A 732 6.02 1.49 8.30
N MET A 733 6.80 0.43 8.10
CA MET A 733 7.41 -0.32 9.21
C MET A 733 8.32 0.55 10.07
N ALA A 734 9.11 1.43 9.47
CA ALA A 734 9.95 2.37 10.21
C ALA A 734 9.12 3.34 11.05
N LEU A 735 7.98 3.85 10.52
CA LEU A 735 7.05 4.70 11.27
C LEU A 735 6.46 3.99 12.49
N ILE A 736 6.05 2.71 12.33
CA ILE A 736 5.52 1.91 13.43
C ILE A 736 6.59 1.76 14.52
N MET A 737 7.81 1.33 14.16
CA MET A 737 8.90 1.10 15.11
C MET A 737 9.34 2.39 15.81
N ARG A 738 9.37 3.53 15.10
CA ARG A 738 9.62 4.85 15.68
C ARG A 738 8.61 5.16 16.78
N THR A 739 7.32 5.08 16.44
CA THR A 739 6.24 5.46 17.34
C THR A 739 6.19 4.54 18.57
N GLU A 740 6.43 3.24 18.39
CA GLU A 740 6.54 2.30 19.51
C GLU A 740 7.65 2.70 20.48
N LYS A 741 8.84 3.03 19.98
CA LYS A 741 9.97 3.48 20.83
C LYS A 741 9.70 4.81 21.51
N GLU A 742 9.07 5.74 20.82
CA GLU A 742 8.67 7.01 21.40
C GLU A 742 7.60 6.86 22.50
N ILE A 743 6.68 5.90 22.34
CA ILE A 743 5.68 5.57 23.36
C ILE A 743 6.34 4.87 24.57
N GLU A 744 7.24 3.90 24.33
CA GLU A 744 8.03 3.26 25.40
C GLU A 744 8.76 4.30 26.26
N SER A 745 9.29 5.35 25.65
CA SER A 745 9.97 6.43 26.39
C SER A 745 9.02 7.34 27.19
N CYS A 746 7.70 7.29 26.89
CA CYS A 746 6.66 8.02 27.61
C CYS A 746 6.03 7.22 28.76
N GLN A 747 6.29 5.93 28.84
CA GLN A 747 5.80 5.06 29.93
C GLN A 747 6.77 5.01 31.10
#